data_921a61eaa1df25ff31f8713b41d8e08a
#
_entry.id   921a61eaa1df25ff31f8713b41d8e08a
#
_cell.length_a   1.000
_cell.length_b   1.000
_cell.length_c   1.000
_cell.angle_alpha   90.00
_cell.angle_beta   90.00
_cell.angle_gamma   90.00
#
_symmetry.space_group_name_H-M   'P 1'
#
loop_
_entity.id
_entity.type
_entity.pdbx_description
1 polymer ?
#
loop_
_entity_poly.entity_id
_entity_poly.type
_entity_poly.pdbx_seq_one_letter_code
_entity_poly.pdbx_strand_id
1 'polypeptide(L)'
;MTGTALDLDPDLQPLTRERVAAAYARAVEALAAAQEPNGAWAGEVVWNPMLVCQYVISCHIVGREIPAERKARIRRNLERELKRGGGWGMHPDRPSPAELEPRLVTERVSDRAPRDPELGELAGADEPWLFHTLLGYVALRLLGHSPDDPLLRPALAFIRAHGSGYRAPTWGRIWLALLGLYPWAQIQPLLPELWLLPDEAPMHPRRLYCHMRLIYLGLSYLYGTELTADRAPILDTLRAELYPDGYDLARFTAERDTIAATDLYEPVGRGLQWVFAGARMLAKAVPSVVRRRALDRAWEHIEFEFASTDWVCLSPVNGMLFCLSMWARDRHDPRLPRALDGVEYWVWEDEDEGMRICGARSDIWDTSFALQAVCEGPELELAEQVVARAGAWLPIAQLRHDIPQGRAHYREPARGGWGFANEHHPWPVSDCTAEALEGLLHAEHRGWLVDQDADGAPVDRLDLSRKLAAVEFILQRQNDDGGFGSYEARRGSMALRRFNPAEMYGNCMLEYSYTECTASCVRGLAVARDALGADLPAHLHAAVHAAIERGVAFLLGAQEPSGGWAGFWGVHYTYGTFFSVSGLLAAGVDREHVAVRRAVRFLISRQREDGGWGERYEGVLANAERPVPVDEPSRIVQTAWAVLTLQQAAPERGRAAIERGVGFLLSKQGEDGGWPHDASVGVFFNTAVLDYRLYKLVFPAWALARWLGRAAV
;
A
#
# COMPACT_ATOMS: atom_id res chain seq x y z
N MET A 1 12.30 45.27 -15.79
CA MET A 1 12.99 44.82 -14.58
C MET A 1 13.75 43.57 -15.00
N THR A 2 15.06 43.71 -15.02
CA THR A 2 16.05 42.73 -15.47
C THR A 2 16.02 41.52 -14.54
N GLY A 3 15.70 40.37 -15.09
CA GLY A 3 15.76 39.09 -14.35
C GLY A 3 17.22 38.83 -13.96
N THR A 4 17.48 38.72 -12.68
CA THR A 4 18.69 38.16 -12.11
C THR A 4 18.78 36.70 -12.56
N ALA A 5 19.82 36.40 -13.35
CA ALA A 5 20.25 35.01 -13.58
C ALA A 5 20.60 34.43 -12.20
N LEU A 6 19.87 33.40 -11.81
CA LEU A 6 20.21 32.59 -10.65
C LEU A 6 21.52 31.87 -10.96
N ASP A 7 22.56 32.15 -10.16
CA ASP A 7 23.83 31.46 -10.22
C ASP A 7 23.58 29.98 -10.02
N LEU A 8 23.81 29.20 -11.07
CA LEU A 8 23.81 27.74 -11.00
C LEU A 8 25.01 27.32 -10.13
N ASP A 9 24.82 26.35 -9.27
CA ASP A 9 25.87 25.68 -8.51
C ASP A 9 27.01 25.35 -9.49
N PRO A 10 28.23 25.89 -9.31
CA PRO A 10 29.34 25.73 -10.24
C PRO A 10 29.81 24.28 -10.41
N ASP A 11 29.36 23.35 -9.53
CA ASP A 11 29.69 21.93 -9.59
C ASP A 11 28.71 21.09 -10.44
N LEU A 12 27.60 21.67 -10.91
CA LEU A 12 26.67 20.98 -11.82
C LEU A 12 27.25 20.97 -13.25
N GLN A 13 27.84 19.85 -13.66
CA GLN A 13 28.26 19.63 -15.05
C GLN A 13 27.07 19.87 -16.01
N PRO A 14 27.31 20.48 -17.19
CA PRO A 14 26.28 20.76 -18.17
C PRO A 14 25.46 19.51 -18.51
N LEU A 15 24.14 19.68 -18.61
CA LEU A 15 23.24 18.60 -19.05
C LEU A 15 23.45 18.38 -20.55
N THR A 16 24.07 17.25 -20.92
CA THR A 16 24.28 16.86 -22.31
C THR A 16 23.49 15.59 -22.63
N ARG A 17 23.16 15.40 -23.91
CA ARG A 17 22.45 14.21 -24.38
C ARG A 17 23.23 12.92 -24.08
N GLU A 18 24.54 12.94 -24.28
CA GLU A 18 25.43 11.81 -24.04
C GLU A 18 25.45 11.43 -22.56
N ARG A 19 25.46 12.41 -21.66
CA ARG A 19 25.43 12.16 -20.22
C ARG A 19 24.12 11.53 -19.78
N VAL A 20 22.98 12.02 -20.28
CA VAL A 20 21.67 11.44 -19.98
C VAL A 20 21.55 10.04 -20.60
N ALA A 21 22.04 9.84 -21.82
CA ALA A 21 22.01 8.53 -22.46
C ALA A 21 22.85 7.48 -21.71
N ALA A 22 24.03 7.86 -21.23
CA ALA A 22 24.88 6.99 -20.41
C ALA A 22 24.21 6.65 -19.08
N ALA A 23 23.55 7.60 -18.44
CA ALA A 23 22.82 7.39 -17.19
C ALA A 23 21.59 6.47 -17.41
N TYR A 24 20.86 6.67 -18.50
CA TYR A 24 19.73 5.80 -18.87
C TYR A 24 20.20 4.36 -19.17
N ALA A 25 21.30 4.19 -19.91
CA ALA A 25 21.86 2.87 -20.18
C ALA A 25 22.18 2.11 -18.89
N ARG A 26 22.84 2.76 -17.92
CA ARG A 26 23.09 2.17 -16.60
C ARG A 26 21.79 1.85 -15.84
N ALA A 27 20.76 2.70 -15.95
CA ALA A 27 19.47 2.43 -15.33
C ALA A 27 18.78 1.20 -15.96
N VAL A 28 18.91 0.98 -17.27
CA VAL A 28 18.44 -0.23 -17.95
C VAL A 28 19.21 -1.46 -17.50
N GLU A 29 20.54 -1.35 -17.29
CA GLU A 29 21.36 -2.41 -16.70
C GLU A 29 20.88 -2.77 -15.29
N ALA A 30 20.61 -1.77 -14.45
CA ALA A 30 20.07 -1.98 -13.11
C ALA A 30 18.66 -2.62 -13.15
N LEU A 31 17.79 -2.18 -14.08
CA LEU A 31 16.48 -2.81 -14.29
C LEU A 31 16.62 -4.27 -14.76
N ALA A 32 17.57 -4.56 -15.66
CA ALA A 32 17.82 -5.92 -16.11
C ALA A 32 18.33 -6.81 -14.97
N ALA A 33 19.19 -6.29 -14.10
CA ALA A 33 19.69 -7.00 -12.93
C ALA A 33 18.60 -7.25 -11.87
N ALA A 34 17.61 -6.35 -11.76
CA ALA A 34 16.48 -6.47 -10.85
C ALA A 34 15.33 -7.32 -11.42
N GLN A 35 15.37 -7.71 -12.69
CA GLN A 35 14.33 -8.51 -13.34
C GLN A 35 14.42 -9.96 -12.90
N GLU A 36 13.32 -10.53 -12.43
CA GLU A 36 13.22 -11.93 -12.03
C GLU A 36 13.40 -12.88 -13.22
N PRO A 37 13.81 -14.14 -12.97
CA PRO A 37 13.98 -15.14 -14.04
C PRO A 37 12.73 -15.37 -14.90
N ASN A 38 11.54 -15.21 -14.33
CA ASN A 38 10.27 -15.33 -15.06
C ASN A 38 9.94 -14.12 -15.94
N GLY A 39 10.71 -13.04 -15.86
CA GLY A 39 10.51 -11.81 -16.62
C GLY A 39 9.79 -10.69 -15.86
N ALA A 40 9.26 -10.94 -14.67
CA ALA A 40 8.64 -9.92 -13.84
C ALA A 40 9.68 -9.00 -13.19
N TRP A 41 9.24 -7.81 -12.77
CA TRP A 41 9.90 -7.05 -11.73
C TRP A 41 9.08 -7.14 -10.45
N ALA A 42 9.69 -7.68 -9.41
CA ALA A 42 9.06 -7.85 -8.11
C ALA A 42 9.78 -7.02 -7.06
N GLY A 43 9.22 -5.86 -6.73
CA GLY A 43 9.70 -5.01 -5.65
C GLY A 43 9.10 -5.39 -4.31
N GLU A 44 9.91 -5.30 -3.26
CA GLU A 44 9.34 -5.38 -1.92
C GLU A 44 8.53 -4.11 -1.63
N VAL A 45 7.30 -4.28 -1.14
CA VAL A 45 6.49 -3.21 -0.56
C VAL A 45 6.68 -3.25 0.94
N VAL A 46 7.67 -2.52 1.43
CA VAL A 46 8.01 -2.51 2.86
C VAL A 46 6.93 -1.78 3.65
N TRP A 47 6.50 -2.42 4.71
CA TRP A 47 5.58 -1.84 5.67
C TRP A 47 6.21 -1.86 7.08
N ASN A 48 5.42 -1.52 8.07
CA ASN A 48 5.85 -1.54 9.47
C ASN A 48 5.95 -2.98 10.03
N PRO A 49 6.61 -3.19 11.18
CA PRO A 49 6.85 -4.51 11.73
C PRO A 49 5.60 -5.20 12.33
N MET A 50 4.42 -4.59 12.25
CA MET A 50 3.18 -5.16 12.77
C MET A 50 2.94 -6.58 12.26
N LEU A 51 3.16 -6.80 10.95
CA LEU A 51 2.83 -8.07 10.31
C LEU A 51 3.72 -9.22 10.79
N VAL A 52 5.02 -9.00 10.91
CA VAL A 52 5.94 -10.01 11.43
C VAL A 52 5.66 -10.31 12.91
N CYS A 53 5.26 -9.31 13.69
CA CYS A 53 4.85 -9.52 15.09
C CYS A 53 3.56 -10.33 15.19
N GLN A 54 2.58 -10.06 14.34
CA GLN A 54 1.33 -10.83 14.26
C GLN A 54 1.60 -12.28 13.81
N TYR A 55 2.55 -12.49 12.90
CA TYR A 55 2.99 -13.83 12.51
C TYR A 55 3.56 -14.60 13.70
N VAL A 56 4.45 -13.99 14.49
CA VAL A 56 5.02 -14.63 15.71
C VAL A 56 3.91 -14.99 16.70
N ILE A 57 2.96 -14.09 16.94
CA ILE A 57 1.82 -14.34 17.83
C ILE A 57 0.96 -15.48 17.28
N SER A 58 0.66 -15.48 15.97
CA SER A 58 -0.12 -16.54 15.33
C SER A 58 0.57 -17.90 15.45
N CYS A 59 1.87 -17.97 15.16
CA CYS A 59 2.67 -19.19 15.33
C CYS A 59 2.62 -19.71 16.77
N HIS A 60 2.74 -18.81 17.75
CA HIS A 60 2.65 -19.18 19.17
C HIS A 60 1.28 -19.78 19.52
N ILE A 61 0.18 -19.17 19.05
CA ILE A 61 -1.20 -19.63 19.32
C ILE A 61 -1.46 -21.02 18.73
N VAL A 62 -1.02 -21.26 17.49
CA VAL A 62 -1.27 -22.53 16.77
C VAL A 62 -0.19 -23.58 17.05
N GLY A 63 0.85 -23.26 17.85
CA GLY A 63 1.93 -24.19 18.19
C GLY A 63 2.91 -24.44 17.02
N ARG A 64 2.99 -23.56 16.00
CA ARG A 64 3.98 -23.66 14.92
C ARG A 64 5.34 -23.16 15.41
N GLU A 65 6.33 -24.04 15.43
CA GLU A 65 7.69 -23.70 15.80
C GLU A 65 8.34 -22.78 14.75
N ILE A 66 8.97 -21.70 15.20
CA ILE A 66 9.79 -20.83 14.36
C ILE A 66 11.25 -21.27 14.54
N PRO A 67 11.97 -21.66 13.47
CA PRO A 67 13.38 -22.09 13.55
C PRO A 67 14.28 -21.01 14.14
N ALA A 68 15.35 -21.42 14.83
CA ALA A 68 16.26 -20.50 15.51
C ALA A 68 16.87 -19.44 14.57
N GLU A 69 17.22 -19.82 13.36
CA GLU A 69 17.72 -18.91 12.33
C GLU A 69 16.70 -17.85 11.98
N ARG A 70 15.44 -18.23 11.76
CA ARG A 70 14.34 -17.30 11.45
C ARG A 70 14.01 -16.39 12.65
N LYS A 71 14.10 -16.90 13.90
CA LYS A 71 14.01 -16.05 15.10
C LYS A 71 15.07 -14.95 15.11
N ALA A 72 16.31 -15.29 14.73
CA ALA A 72 17.39 -14.31 14.63
C ALA A 72 17.13 -13.27 13.53
N ARG A 73 16.60 -13.67 12.37
CA ARG A 73 16.23 -12.76 11.27
C ARG A 73 15.05 -11.86 11.64
N ILE A 74 14.03 -12.37 12.34
CA ILE A 74 12.93 -11.54 12.89
C ILE A 74 13.47 -10.50 13.85
N ARG A 75 14.34 -10.91 14.80
CA ARG A 75 14.98 -9.97 15.72
C ARG A 75 15.75 -8.88 14.98
N ARG A 76 16.55 -9.26 13.96
CA ARG A 76 17.32 -8.30 13.15
C ARG A 76 16.41 -7.27 12.49
N ASN A 77 15.29 -7.69 11.91
CA ASN A 77 14.32 -6.77 11.35
C ASN A 77 13.77 -5.81 12.41
N LEU A 78 13.32 -6.31 13.55
CA LEU A 78 12.79 -5.48 14.63
C LEU A 78 13.84 -4.51 15.19
N GLU A 79 15.12 -4.90 15.25
CA GLU A 79 16.22 -4.03 15.66
C GLU A 79 16.43 -2.87 14.68
N ARG A 80 16.33 -3.15 13.36
CA ARG A 80 16.46 -2.13 12.32
C ARG A 80 15.29 -1.17 12.28
N GLU A 81 14.07 -1.61 12.61
CA GLU A 81 12.85 -0.80 12.62
C GLU A 81 12.65 0.01 13.90
N LEU A 82 13.64 0.01 14.81
CA LEU A 82 13.55 0.73 16.08
C LEU A 82 13.44 2.23 15.86
N LYS A 83 12.51 2.87 16.55
CA LYS A 83 12.27 4.31 16.50
C LYS A 83 12.99 5.05 17.64
N ARG A 84 13.10 6.36 17.51
CA ARG A 84 13.62 7.22 18.56
C ARG A 84 12.81 7.06 19.84
N GLY A 85 13.48 6.86 20.97
CA GLY A 85 12.79 6.65 22.25
C GLY A 85 12.48 5.19 22.56
N GLY A 86 12.85 4.25 21.69
CA GLY A 86 12.87 2.82 21.98
C GLY A 86 11.51 2.15 21.87
N GLY A 87 11.12 1.82 20.67
CA GLY A 87 9.88 1.13 20.33
C GLY A 87 9.70 1.10 18.82
N TRP A 88 8.52 0.72 18.34
CA TRP A 88 8.20 0.57 16.92
C TRP A 88 7.04 1.48 16.52
N GLY A 89 7.01 1.91 15.27
CA GLY A 89 6.04 2.85 14.77
C GLY A 89 5.32 2.39 13.50
N MET A 90 4.42 3.24 13.01
CA MET A 90 3.57 2.98 11.85
C MET A 90 4.34 3.03 10.52
N HIS A 91 5.44 3.78 10.44
CA HIS A 91 6.10 4.09 9.18
C HIS A 91 7.43 3.33 9.05
N PRO A 92 7.80 2.85 7.84
CA PRO A 92 9.04 2.10 7.62
C PRO A 92 10.28 2.99 7.56
N ASP A 93 10.14 4.32 7.38
CA ASP A 93 11.28 5.23 7.34
C ASP A 93 12.07 5.16 8.65
N ARG A 94 13.40 5.09 8.52
CA ARG A 94 14.31 4.80 9.62
C ARG A 94 15.21 5.98 9.91
N PRO A 95 15.49 6.28 11.19
CA PRO A 95 16.59 7.16 11.50
C PRO A 95 17.91 6.51 11.04
N SER A 96 18.88 7.32 10.62
CA SER A 96 20.20 6.79 10.24
C SER A 96 20.90 6.11 11.45
N PRO A 97 21.76 5.09 11.24
CA PRO A 97 22.50 4.48 12.34
C PRO A 97 23.29 5.46 13.20
N ALA A 98 23.84 6.52 12.61
CA ALA A 98 24.52 7.59 13.31
C ALA A 98 23.58 8.41 14.23
N GLU A 99 22.29 8.42 13.93
CA GLU A 99 21.27 9.10 14.74
C GLU A 99 20.70 8.22 15.84
N LEU A 100 20.86 6.89 15.76
CA LEU A 100 20.35 5.94 16.76
C LEU A 100 21.28 5.82 17.98
N GLU A 101 22.60 5.81 17.78
CA GLU A 101 23.55 5.52 18.86
C GLU A 101 23.52 6.48 20.06
N PRO A 102 23.41 7.81 19.90
CA PRO A 102 23.36 8.72 21.05
C PRO A 102 21.99 8.81 21.72
N ARG A 103 20.92 8.35 21.09
CA ARG A 103 19.53 8.66 21.45
C ARG A 103 18.81 7.60 22.28
N LEU A 104 19.33 6.39 22.31
CA LEU A 104 18.77 5.30 23.14
C LEU A 104 18.86 5.56 24.66
N VAL A 105 19.63 6.58 25.10
CA VAL A 105 20.00 6.73 26.51
C VAL A 105 19.50 8.01 27.19
N THR A 106 19.17 9.10 26.50
CA THR A 106 19.05 10.41 27.17
C THR A 106 17.95 11.38 26.77
N GLU A 107 17.17 11.15 25.73
CA GLU A 107 16.17 12.18 25.31
C GLU A 107 14.88 12.10 26.12
N ARG A 108 14.63 13.14 26.92
CA ARG A 108 13.30 13.41 27.48
C ARG A 108 12.34 13.79 26.36
N VAL A 109 11.07 13.44 26.54
CA VAL A 109 9.95 13.77 25.64
C VAL A 109 9.89 15.28 25.26
N SER A 110 10.63 16.15 25.99
CA SER A 110 10.70 17.59 25.76
C SER A 110 11.57 18.06 24.58
N ASP A 111 12.44 17.19 24.03
CA ASP A 111 13.40 17.58 22.98
C ASP A 111 12.93 17.17 21.56
N ARG A 112 11.61 17.01 21.39
CA ARG A 112 10.98 16.64 20.13
C ARG A 112 11.07 17.78 19.13
N ALA A 113 11.30 17.42 17.85
CA ALA A 113 11.08 18.34 16.74
C ALA A 113 9.66 18.95 16.81
N PRO A 114 9.47 20.23 16.41
CA PRO A 114 8.16 20.84 16.46
C PRO A 114 7.16 19.97 15.71
N ARG A 115 6.15 19.48 16.42
CA ARG A 115 5.04 18.71 15.85
C ARG A 115 4.19 19.61 14.98
N ASP A 116 3.64 19.04 13.90
CA ASP A 116 2.60 19.73 13.14
C ASP A 116 1.40 19.96 14.07
N PRO A 117 0.99 21.23 14.30
CA PRO A 117 -0.10 21.55 15.21
C PRO A 117 -1.44 20.89 14.82
N GLU A 118 -1.63 20.57 13.53
CA GLU A 118 -2.84 19.93 13.01
C GLU A 118 -2.91 18.44 13.34
N LEU A 119 -1.77 17.80 13.60
CA LEU A 119 -1.68 16.37 13.94
C LEU A 119 -1.72 16.11 15.47
N GLY A 120 -1.65 17.15 16.29
CA GLY A 120 -1.75 17.04 17.75
C GLY A 120 -0.66 16.15 18.36
N GLU A 121 -1.06 15.09 19.10
CA GLU A 121 -0.17 14.16 19.78
C GLU A 121 0.06 12.86 19.01
N LEU A 122 -0.45 12.72 17.78
CA LEU A 122 -0.21 11.56 16.92
C LEU A 122 1.30 11.40 16.71
N ALA A 123 1.81 10.18 16.86
CA ALA A 123 3.24 9.93 16.71
C ALA A 123 3.71 10.11 15.26
N GLY A 124 4.86 10.75 15.10
CA GLY A 124 5.49 11.01 13.80
C GLY A 124 6.18 9.78 13.20
N ALA A 125 6.89 9.98 12.06
CA ALA A 125 7.59 8.91 11.35
C ALA A 125 8.66 8.22 12.19
N ASP A 126 9.43 9.00 12.94
CA ASP A 126 10.54 8.53 13.77
C ASP A 126 10.14 8.20 15.19
N GLU A 127 8.85 8.26 15.51
CA GLU A 127 8.35 8.07 16.86
C GLU A 127 7.67 6.71 17.03
N PRO A 128 7.77 6.08 18.21
CA PRO A 128 7.06 4.85 18.49
C PRO A 128 5.57 5.09 18.67
N TRP A 129 4.77 4.13 18.20
CA TRP A 129 3.35 4.02 18.44
C TRP A 129 3.08 2.95 19.49
N LEU A 130 2.13 3.16 20.40
CA LEU A 130 1.85 2.19 21.47
C LEU A 130 1.49 0.82 20.90
N PHE A 131 0.67 0.75 19.87
CA PHE A 131 0.25 -0.49 19.22
C PHE A 131 1.44 -1.30 18.70
N HIS A 132 2.29 -0.68 17.87
CA HIS A 132 3.43 -1.35 17.26
C HIS A 132 4.46 -1.77 18.31
N THR A 133 4.65 -0.91 19.32
CA THR A 133 5.57 -1.19 20.43
C THR A 133 5.09 -2.35 21.30
N LEU A 134 3.77 -2.43 21.56
CA LEU A 134 3.16 -3.57 22.25
C LEU A 134 3.38 -4.88 21.49
N LEU A 135 3.10 -4.89 20.17
CA LEU A 135 3.27 -6.10 19.36
C LEU A 135 4.74 -6.51 19.26
N GLY A 136 5.66 -5.55 19.03
CA GLY A 136 7.10 -5.82 18.98
C GLY A 136 7.63 -6.38 20.28
N TYR A 137 7.24 -5.79 21.41
CA TYR A 137 7.58 -6.27 22.74
C TYR A 137 7.09 -7.71 22.96
N VAL A 138 5.80 -7.95 22.73
CA VAL A 138 5.19 -9.27 22.90
C VAL A 138 5.85 -10.31 22.01
N ALA A 139 6.07 -9.99 20.72
CA ALA A 139 6.70 -10.90 19.76
C ALA A 139 8.11 -11.31 20.20
N LEU A 140 8.97 -10.36 20.59
CA LEU A 140 10.33 -10.68 21.06
C LEU A 140 10.31 -11.48 22.37
N ARG A 141 9.38 -11.20 23.29
CA ARG A 141 9.20 -11.99 24.49
C ARG A 141 8.79 -13.44 24.19
N LEU A 142 7.86 -13.64 23.23
CA LEU A 142 7.45 -14.98 22.76
C LEU A 142 8.60 -15.73 22.06
N LEU A 143 9.51 -15.02 21.40
CA LEU A 143 10.72 -15.59 20.81
C LEU A 143 11.80 -15.95 21.85
N GLY A 144 11.59 -15.63 23.13
CA GLY A 144 12.46 -15.99 24.25
C GLY A 144 13.46 -14.93 24.71
N HIS A 145 13.34 -13.69 24.22
CA HIS A 145 14.20 -12.60 24.68
C HIS A 145 13.84 -12.12 26.09
N SER A 146 14.87 -11.74 26.88
CA SER A 146 14.70 -11.22 28.25
C SER A 146 14.05 -9.84 28.26
N PRO A 147 13.25 -9.46 29.28
CA PRO A 147 12.75 -8.09 29.43
C PRO A 147 13.89 -7.07 29.65
N ASP A 148 15.07 -7.52 30.07
CA ASP A 148 16.27 -6.69 30.25
C ASP A 148 17.06 -6.48 28.95
N ASP A 149 16.63 -7.09 27.84
CA ASP A 149 17.25 -6.88 26.53
C ASP A 149 17.28 -5.38 26.19
N PRO A 150 18.39 -4.87 25.63
CA PRO A 150 18.53 -3.46 25.26
C PRO A 150 17.40 -2.91 24.39
N LEU A 151 16.79 -3.73 23.54
CA LEU A 151 15.63 -3.34 22.71
C LEU A 151 14.33 -3.29 23.53
N LEU A 152 14.16 -4.21 24.49
CA LEU A 152 12.91 -4.40 25.20
C LEU A 152 12.73 -3.49 26.40
N ARG A 153 13.82 -3.12 27.08
CA ARG A 153 13.75 -2.24 28.24
C ARG A 153 13.13 -0.87 27.94
N PRO A 154 13.60 -0.11 26.91
CA PRO A 154 12.98 1.17 26.56
C PRO A 154 11.57 0.99 25.99
N ALA A 155 11.30 -0.08 25.22
CA ALA A 155 9.97 -0.39 24.72
C ALA A 155 8.94 -0.62 25.85
N LEU A 156 9.32 -1.38 26.88
CA LEU A 156 8.45 -1.60 28.05
C LEU A 156 8.20 -0.30 28.82
N ALA A 157 9.23 0.53 28.98
CA ALA A 157 9.07 1.85 29.61
C ALA A 157 8.11 2.74 28.83
N PHE A 158 8.23 2.77 27.50
CA PHE A 158 7.30 3.49 26.61
C PHE A 158 5.86 2.95 26.76
N ILE A 159 5.68 1.63 26.69
CA ILE A 159 4.36 0.98 26.84
C ILE A 159 3.69 1.42 28.16
N ARG A 160 4.42 1.36 29.25
CA ARG A 160 3.89 1.73 30.59
C ARG A 160 3.55 3.22 30.69
N ALA A 161 4.37 4.08 30.10
CA ALA A 161 4.14 5.53 30.08
C ALA A 161 2.90 5.93 29.29
N HIS A 162 2.52 5.16 28.25
CA HIS A 162 1.36 5.45 27.37
C HIS A 162 0.10 4.64 27.72
N GLY A 163 0.05 4.03 28.91
CA GLY A 163 -1.16 3.39 29.44
C GLY A 163 -1.25 1.88 29.20
N SER A 164 -0.14 1.24 28.82
CA SER A 164 -0.04 -0.22 28.67
C SER A 164 -1.12 -0.77 27.72
N GLY A 165 -1.49 -2.04 27.87
CA GLY A 165 -2.55 -2.65 27.10
C GLY A 165 -3.94 -2.02 27.31
N TYR A 166 -4.16 -1.27 28.39
CA TYR A 166 -5.42 -0.58 28.65
C TYR A 166 -5.78 0.43 27.56
N ARG A 167 -4.80 1.15 27.03
CA ARG A 167 -4.99 2.22 26.01
C ARG A 167 -4.56 1.82 24.61
N ALA A 168 -4.30 0.55 24.38
CA ALA A 168 -4.07 0.06 23.02
C ALA A 168 -5.28 0.34 22.14
N PRO A 169 -5.12 0.63 20.83
CA PRO A 169 -6.22 0.67 19.88
C PRO A 169 -6.95 -0.68 19.80
N THR A 170 -8.18 -0.67 19.31
CA THR A 170 -9.04 -1.88 19.22
C THR A 170 -8.32 -3.04 18.54
N TRP A 171 -7.57 -2.77 17.47
CA TRP A 171 -6.75 -3.77 16.77
C TRP A 171 -5.71 -4.43 17.69
N GLY A 172 -4.99 -3.65 18.49
CA GLY A 172 -4.02 -4.17 19.46
C GLY A 172 -4.66 -4.94 20.59
N ARG A 173 -5.81 -4.49 21.09
CA ARG A 173 -6.58 -5.19 22.14
C ARG A 173 -7.00 -6.59 21.70
N ILE A 174 -7.36 -6.76 20.43
CA ILE A 174 -7.72 -8.07 19.87
C ILE A 174 -6.52 -9.01 19.91
N TRP A 175 -5.35 -8.57 19.46
CA TRP A 175 -4.14 -9.40 19.51
C TRP A 175 -3.73 -9.76 20.93
N LEU A 176 -3.91 -8.83 21.89
CA LEU A 176 -3.71 -9.13 23.30
C LEU A 176 -4.79 -10.09 23.84
N ALA A 177 -6.05 -10.00 23.38
CA ALA A 177 -7.12 -10.90 23.82
C ALA A 177 -6.89 -12.34 23.32
N LEU A 178 -6.38 -12.50 22.10
CA LEU A 178 -5.97 -13.79 21.54
C LEU A 178 -4.91 -14.48 22.40
N LEU A 179 -4.07 -13.72 23.11
CA LEU A 179 -3.08 -14.23 24.06
C LEU A 179 -3.59 -14.29 25.52
N GLY A 180 -4.85 -13.92 25.79
CA GLY A 180 -5.39 -13.82 27.16
C GLY A 180 -4.81 -12.65 27.96
N LEU A 181 -4.17 -11.68 27.30
CA LEU A 181 -3.61 -10.47 27.92
C LEU A 181 -4.58 -9.29 27.92
N TYR A 182 -5.76 -9.42 27.31
CA TYR A 182 -6.86 -8.47 27.35
C TYR A 182 -8.20 -9.23 27.41
N PRO A 183 -9.18 -8.78 28.21
CA PRO A 183 -10.45 -9.53 28.34
C PRO A 183 -11.35 -9.30 27.10
N TRP A 184 -11.81 -10.37 26.46
CA TRP A 184 -12.74 -10.33 25.30
C TRP A 184 -14.00 -9.50 25.59
N ALA A 185 -14.51 -9.57 26.82
CA ALA A 185 -15.70 -8.80 27.24
C ALA A 185 -15.53 -7.26 27.15
N GLN A 186 -14.30 -6.78 27.03
CA GLN A 186 -13.99 -5.35 26.91
C GLN A 186 -13.62 -4.93 25.49
N ILE A 187 -13.57 -5.87 24.53
CA ILE A 187 -13.43 -5.56 23.11
C ILE A 187 -14.74 -4.94 22.60
N GLN A 188 -14.62 -3.96 21.70
CA GLN A 188 -15.79 -3.43 20.99
C GLN A 188 -16.45 -4.54 20.16
N PRO A 189 -17.79 -4.64 20.17
CA PRO A 189 -18.48 -5.77 19.57
C PRO A 189 -18.24 -5.90 18.06
N LEU A 190 -17.76 -7.05 17.64
CA LEU A 190 -17.54 -7.44 16.24
C LEU A 190 -18.49 -8.62 15.94
N LEU A 191 -19.78 -8.31 15.79
CA LEU A 191 -20.85 -9.31 15.77
C LEU A 191 -20.82 -10.17 14.52
N PRO A 192 -20.56 -11.50 14.58
CA PRO A 192 -20.69 -12.37 13.42
C PRO A 192 -22.11 -12.46 12.88
N GLU A 193 -23.11 -12.10 13.67
CA GLU A 193 -24.52 -12.07 13.28
C GLU A 193 -24.80 -11.10 12.12
N LEU A 194 -23.94 -10.14 11.85
CA LEU A 194 -24.09 -9.27 10.69
C LEU A 194 -23.99 -10.03 9.36
N TRP A 195 -23.34 -11.19 9.33
CA TRP A 195 -23.31 -12.08 8.16
C TRP A 195 -24.62 -12.81 7.87
N LEU A 196 -25.59 -12.78 8.81
CA LEU A 196 -26.92 -13.34 8.63
C LEU A 196 -27.96 -12.31 8.15
N LEU A 197 -27.57 -11.04 8.07
CA LEU A 197 -28.48 -10.02 7.57
C LEU A 197 -28.79 -10.25 6.08
N PRO A 198 -29.95 -9.79 5.59
CA PRO A 198 -30.17 -9.72 4.15
C PRO A 198 -29.10 -8.86 3.45
N ASP A 199 -28.75 -9.24 2.24
CA ASP A 199 -27.73 -8.55 1.44
C ASP A 199 -28.00 -7.04 1.22
N GLU A 200 -29.29 -6.66 1.22
CA GLU A 200 -29.74 -5.28 1.05
C GLU A 200 -29.54 -4.43 2.32
N ALA A 201 -29.33 -5.06 3.46
CA ALA A 201 -29.21 -4.35 4.73
C ALA A 201 -28.03 -3.33 4.70
N PRO A 202 -28.26 -2.09 5.18
CA PRO A 202 -27.22 -1.06 5.13
C PRO A 202 -25.96 -1.40 5.91
N MET A 203 -26.09 -2.20 6.98
CA MET A 203 -25.00 -2.61 7.86
C MET A 203 -24.38 -3.97 7.47
N HIS A 204 -24.84 -4.58 6.37
CA HIS A 204 -24.26 -5.85 5.93
C HIS A 204 -22.79 -5.65 5.54
N PRO A 205 -21.85 -6.53 6.01
CA PRO A 205 -20.42 -6.38 5.73
C PRO A 205 -20.06 -6.35 4.24
N ARG A 206 -20.88 -6.89 3.36
CA ARG A 206 -20.67 -6.84 1.89
C ARG A 206 -20.49 -5.43 1.34
N ARG A 207 -20.98 -4.42 2.08
CA ARG A 207 -20.90 -3.00 1.67
C ARG A 207 -19.59 -2.34 2.00
N LEU A 208 -18.77 -2.99 2.80
CA LEU A 208 -17.44 -2.53 3.17
C LEU A 208 -16.46 -2.74 2.01
N TYR A 209 -15.41 -1.92 2.00
CA TYR A 209 -14.23 -2.14 1.16
C TYR A 209 -13.67 -3.56 1.34
N CYS A 210 -13.18 -4.19 0.28
CA CYS A 210 -12.81 -5.61 0.30
C CYS A 210 -11.85 -5.96 1.45
N HIS A 211 -10.81 -5.16 1.71
CA HIS A 211 -9.89 -5.37 2.82
C HIS A 211 -10.62 -5.31 4.18
N MET A 212 -11.42 -4.27 4.40
CA MET A 212 -12.18 -4.14 5.64
C MET A 212 -13.22 -5.25 5.80
N ARG A 213 -13.86 -5.68 4.70
CA ARG A 213 -14.80 -6.81 4.70
C ARG A 213 -14.13 -8.09 5.17
N LEU A 214 -12.94 -8.42 4.63
CA LEU A 214 -12.23 -9.64 4.99
C LEU A 214 -11.56 -9.56 6.37
N ILE A 215 -11.07 -8.39 6.76
CA ILE A 215 -10.60 -8.16 8.13
C ILE A 215 -11.77 -8.35 9.11
N TYR A 216 -12.93 -7.73 8.84
CA TYR A 216 -14.12 -7.92 9.67
C TYR A 216 -14.57 -9.39 9.72
N LEU A 217 -14.45 -10.12 8.62
CA LEU A 217 -14.80 -11.55 8.55
C LEU A 217 -13.98 -12.35 9.57
N GLY A 218 -12.66 -12.27 9.54
CA GLY A 218 -11.81 -12.97 10.51
C GLY A 218 -12.00 -12.48 11.93
N LEU A 219 -12.06 -11.16 12.14
CA LEU A 219 -12.24 -10.58 13.47
C LEU A 219 -13.58 -10.96 14.10
N SER A 220 -14.68 -10.95 13.32
CA SER A 220 -16.00 -11.32 13.83
C SER A 220 -16.08 -12.81 14.21
N TYR A 221 -15.36 -13.66 13.44
CA TYR A 221 -15.25 -15.08 13.79
C TYR A 221 -14.50 -15.27 15.10
N LEU A 222 -13.33 -14.65 15.24
CA LEU A 222 -12.48 -14.72 16.45
C LEU A 222 -13.18 -14.11 17.67
N TYR A 223 -13.88 -13.00 17.51
CA TYR A 223 -14.72 -12.40 18.55
C TYR A 223 -15.87 -13.33 18.96
N GLY A 224 -16.53 -13.98 17.99
CA GLY A 224 -17.66 -14.87 18.24
C GLY A 224 -17.27 -16.17 18.94
N THR A 225 -16.01 -16.61 18.78
CA THR A 225 -15.42 -17.81 19.43
C THR A 225 -14.66 -17.47 20.70
N GLU A 226 -14.29 -16.20 20.92
CA GLU A 226 -13.43 -15.74 22.02
C GLU A 226 -12.12 -16.55 22.11
N LEU A 227 -11.51 -16.84 20.92
CA LEU A 227 -10.27 -17.62 20.85
C LEU A 227 -9.22 -17.02 21.79
N THR A 228 -8.67 -17.87 22.65
CA THR A 228 -7.56 -17.50 23.54
C THR A 228 -6.52 -18.60 23.51
N ALA A 229 -5.25 -18.21 23.45
CA ALA A 229 -4.11 -19.12 23.50
C ALA A 229 -4.15 -20.01 24.75
N ASP A 230 -3.58 -21.20 24.64
CA ASP A 230 -3.40 -22.08 25.79
C ASP A 230 -2.49 -21.41 26.83
N ARG A 231 -2.74 -21.69 28.09
CA ARG A 231 -1.92 -21.13 29.19
C ARG A 231 -0.46 -21.56 29.05
N ALA A 232 0.42 -20.58 29.12
CA ALA A 232 1.86 -20.78 29.10
C ALA A 232 2.54 -19.82 30.10
N PRO A 233 3.62 -20.23 30.77
CA PRO A 233 4.31 -19.39 31.76
C PRO A 233 4.71 -18.00 31.22
N ILE A 234 5.06 -17.94 29.93
CA ILE A 234 5.43 -16.66 29.29
C ILE A 234 4.26 -15.68 29.25
N LEU A 235 3.01 -16.15 29.10
CA LEU A 235 1.83 -15.28 29.06
C LEU A 235 1.54 -14.69 30.46
N ASP A 236 1.75 -15.45 31.53
CA ASP A 236 1.63 -14.93 32.89
C ASP A 236 2.73 -13.89 33.19
N THR A 237 3.95 -14.12 32.70
CA THR A 237 5.05 -13.16 32.78
C THR A 237 4.72 -11.88 32.03
N LEU A 238 4.28 -11.98 30.77
CA LEU A 238 3.86 -10.85 29.93
C LEU A 238 2.74 -10.05 30.61
N ARG A 239 1.79 -10.72 31.24
CA ARG A 239 0.71 -10.05 31.98
C ARG A 239 1.27 -9.20 33.14
N ALA A 240 2.22 -9.72 33.91
CA ALA A 240 2.85 -8.97 34.97
C ALA A 240 3.72 -7.81 34.44
N GLU A 241 4.39 -7.99 33.32
CA GLU A 241 5.20 -6.96 32.68
C GLU A 241 4.35 -5.81 32.14
N LEU A 242 3.24 -6.12 31.45
CA LEU A 242 2.36 -5.13 30.84
C LEU A 242 1.45 -4.42 31.87
N TYR A 243 1.12 -5.08 32.98
CA TYR A 243 0.18 -4.56 33.98
C TYR A 243 0.81 -4.60 35.38
N PRO A 244 1.82 -3.77 35.66
CA PRO A 244 2.56 -3.82 36.91
C PRO A 244 1.69 -3.52 38.15
N ASP A 245 0.63 -2.73 37.99
CA ASP A 245 -0.34 -2.42 39.05
C ASP A 245 -1.42 -3.50 39.23
N GLY A 246 -1.31 -4.61 38.49
CA GLY A 246 -2.27 -5.70 38.45
C GLY A 246 -3.19 -5.72 37.23
N TYR A 247 -3.71 -6.90 36.92
CA TYR A 247 -4.68 -7.12 35.83
C TYR A 247 -6.10 -6.78 36.31
N ASP A 248 -6.46 -5.50 36.26
CA ASP A 248 -7.68 -4.98 36.87
C ASP A 248 -8.84 -4.85 35.88
N LEU A 249 -9.87 -5.67 36.05
CA LEU A 249 -11.08 -5.65 35.20
C LEU A 249 -11.87 -4.34 35.29
N ALA A 250 -11.83 -3.65 36.43
CA ALA A 250 -12.49 -2.35 36.56
C ALA A 250 -11.76 -1.29 35.71
N ARG A 251 -10.44 -1.31 35.68
CA ARG A 251 -9.64 -0.41 34.84
C ARG A 251 -9.82 -0.70 33.37
N PHE A 252 -9.89 -1.95 32.91
CA PHE A 252 -10.24 -2.28 31.52
C PHE A 252 -11.60 -1.73 31.12
N THR A 253 -12.58 -1.74 32.05
CA THR A 253 -13.91 -1.16 31.80
C THR A 253 -13.86 0.36 31.68
N ALA A 254 -13.12 1.03 32.57
CA ALA A 254 -12.98 2.47 32.61
C ALA A 254 -12.21 3.03 31.39
N GLU A 255 -11.17 2.32 30.95
CA GLU A 255 -10.30 2.75 29.84
C GLU A 255 -10.75 2.21 28.47
N ARG A 256 -11.86 1.48 28.38
CA ARG A 256 -12.30 0.80 27.15
C ARG A 256 -12.43 1.72 25.94
N ASP A 257 -12.92 2.93 26.13
CA ASP A 257 -13.13 3.89 25.06
C ASP A 257 -11.99 4.94 24.96
N THR A 258 -10.84 4.68 25.65
CA THR A 258 -9.65 5.53 25.67
C THR A 258 -8.54 4.89 24.86
N ILE A 259 -7.96 5.61 23.92
CA ILE A 259 -6.82 5.20 23.09
C ILE A 259 -5.64 6.11 23.42
N ALA A 260 -4.41 5.58 23.34
CA ALA A 260 -3.21 6.40 23.48
C ALA A 260 -3.15 7.46 22.39
N ALA A 261 -2.80 8.68 22.76
CA ALA A 261 -2.76 9.80 21.82
C ALA A 261 -1.76 9.59 20.68
N THR A 262 -0.69 8.80 20.91
CA THR A 262 0.28 8.41 19.90
C THR A 262 -0.32 7.62 18.73
N ASP A 263 -1.46 6.94 18.95
CA ASP A 263 -2.09 6.01 18.00
C ASP A 263 -3.44 6.51 17.49
N LEU A 264 -3.89 7.66 17.96
CA LEU A 264 -5.21 8.19 17.64
C LEU A 264 -5.14 9.12 16.43
N TYR A 265 -5.41 8.57 15.24
CA TYR A 265 -5.55 9.35 14.01
C TYR A 265 -6.97 9.91 13.86
N GLU A 266 -7.98 9.05 13.97
CA GLU A 266 -9.38 9.44 13.85
C GLU A 266 -10.18 8.93 15.06
N PRO A 267 -10.72 9.83 15.90
CA PRO A 267 -11.53 9.40 17.05
C PRO A 267 -12.85 8.77 16.58
N VAL A 268 -13.23 7.68 17.23
CA VAL A 268 -14.50 7.00 16.96
C VAL A 268 -15.67 7.97 17.18
N GLY A 269 -16.47 8.17 16.13
CA GLY A 269 -17.59 9.11 16.15
C GLY A 269 -18.65 8.74 17.21
N ARG A 270 -19.29 9.75 17.82
CA ARG A 270 -20.34 9.55 18.85
C ARG A 270 -21.46 8.61 18.39
N GLY A 271 -21.85 8.67 17.12
CA GLY A 271 -22.87 7.76 16.55
C GLY A 271 -22.44 6.28 16.63
N LEU A 272 -21.18 5.99 16.31
CA LEU A 272 -20.64 4.63 16.40
C LEU A 272 -20.48 4.18 17.86
N GLN A 273 -20.16 5.07 18.80
CA GLN A 273 -20.13 4.74 20.22
C GLN A 273 -21.52 4.28 20.73
N TRP A 274 -22.61 4.95 20.28
CA TRP A 274 -23.99 4.50 20.57
C TRP A 274 -24.28 3.12 19.94
N VAL A 275 -23.85 2.90 18.71
CA VAL A 275 -23.97 1.58 18.05
C VAL A 275 -23.24 0.50 18.86
N PHE A 276 -22.02 0.75 19.31
CA PHE A 276 -21.26 -0.18 20.16
C PHE A 276 -21.97 -0.44 21.49
N ALA A 277 -22.56 0.58 22.13
CA ALA A 277 -23.32 0.39 23.36
C ALA A 277 -24.54 -0.55 23.15
N GLY A 278 -25.29 -0.34 22.06
CA GLY A 278 -26.40 -1.23 21.68
C GLY A 278 -25.93 -2.63 21.31
N ALA A 279 -24.84 -2.74 20.54
CA ALA A 279 -24.28 -4.02 20.12
C ALA A 279 -23.75 -4.84 21.32
N ARG A 280 -23.19 -4.21 22.36
CA ARG A 280 -22.80 -4.90 23.60
C ARG A 280 -23.98 -5.52 24.34
N MET A 281 -25.14 -4.85 24.36
CA MET A 281 -26.38 -5.44 24.94
C MET A 281 -26.87 -6.60 24.07
N LEU A 282 -26.87 -6.42 22.75
CA LEU A 282 -27.29 -7.45 21.81
C LEU A 282 -26.39 -8.69 21.90
N ALA A 283 -25.07 -8.52 21.95
CA ALA A 283 -24.11 -9.62 22.02
C ALA A 283 -24.37 -10.58 23.20
N LYS A 284 -24.85 -10.05 24.33
CA LYS A 284 -25.21 -10.83 25.52
C LYS A 284 -26.55 -11.56 25.37
N ALA A 285 -27.43 -11.07 24.51
CA ALA A 285 -28.78 -11.60 24.32
C ALA A 285 -28.88 -12.57 23.13
N VAL A 286 -27.87 -12.70 22.30
CA VAL A 286 -27.87 -13.57 21.13
C VAL A 286 -27.96 -15.03 21.56
N PRO A 287 -28.97 -15.80 21.10
CA PRO A 287 -29.05 -17.24 21.36
C PRO A 287 -27.86 -17.98 20.74
N SER A 288 -27.34 -19.00 21.43
CA SER A 288 -26.18 -19.78 20.96
C SER A 288 -26.40 -20.44 19.59
N VAL A 289 -27.64 -20.77 19.23
CA VAL A 289 -27.98 -21.31 17.91
C VAL A 289 -27.76 -20.25 16.80
N VAL A 290 -28.17 -19.00 17.06
CA VAL A 290 -27.96 -17.89 16.11
C VAL A 290 -26.48 -17.62 15.97
N ARG A 291 -25.74 -17.55 17.08
CA ARG A 291 -24.28 -17.36 17.08
C ARG A 291 -23.57 -18.45 16.27
N ARG A 292 -23.90 -19.72 16.48
CA ARG A 292 -23.33 -20.83 15.70
C ARG A 292 -23.60 -20.68 14.22
N ARG A 293 -24.87 -20.39 13.84
CA ARG A 293 -25.22 -20.17 12.42
C ARG A 293 -24.45 -19.00 11.80
N ALA A 294 -24.22 -17.93 12.54
CA ALA A 294 -23.44 -16.79 12.11
C ALA A 294 -21.95 -17.17 11.89
N LEU A 295 -21.39 -17.95 12.81
CA LEU A 295 -20.02 -18.47 12.68
C LEU A 295 -19.90 -19.44 11.50
N ASP A 296 -20.88 -20.33 11.28
CA ASP A 296 -20.88 -21.22 10.12
C ASP A 296 -20.93 -20.41 8.81
N ARG A 297 -21.79 -19.38 8.74
CA ARG A 297 -21.84 -18.49 7.57
C ARG A 297 -20.52 -17.73 7.34
N ALA A 298 -19.90 -17.20 8.39
CA ALA A 298 -18.60 -16.56 8.30
C ALA A 298 -17.52 -17.55 7.85
N TRP A 299 -17.56 -18.79 8.34
CA TRP A 299 -16.64 -19.84 7.95
C TRP A 299 -16.73 -20.19 6.46
N GLU A 300 -17.95 -20.29 5.90
CA GLU A 300 -18.15 -20.50 4.44
C GLU A 300 -17.40 -19.45 3.61
N HIS A 301 -17.41 -18.19 4.04
CA HIS A 301 -16.67 -17.12 3.36
C HIS A 301 -15.15 -17.25 3.56
N ILE A 302 -14.68 -17.68 4.74
CA ILE A 302 -13.26 -17.93 5.00
C ILE A 302 -12.73 -19.08 4.12
N GLU A 303 -13.47 -20.20 4.06
CA GLU A 303 -13.10 -21.34 3.20
C GLU A 303 -13.06 -20.95 1.72
N PHE A 304 -14.03 -20.15 1.29
CA PHE A 304 -14.04 -19.64 -0.07
C PHE A 304 -12.80 -18.77 -0.37
N GLU A 305 -12.40 -17.88 0.54
CA GLU A 305 -11.24 -17.03 0.33
C GLU A 305 -9.96 -17.86 0.21
N PHE A 306 -9.74 -18.84 1.10
CA PHE A 306 -8.61 -19.76 0.97
C PHE A 306 -8.62 -20.50 -0.38
N ALA A 307 -9.75 -21.09 -0.76
CA ALA A 307 -9.86 -21.88 -1.97
C ALA A 307 -9.72 -21.05 -3.25
N SER A 308 -10.19 -19.80 -3.25
CA SER A 308 -10.20 -18.92 -4.42
C SER A 308 -8.91 -18.14 -4.62
N THR A 309 -7.96 -18.21 -3.67
CA THR A 309 -6.71 -17.44 -3.68
C THR A 309 -5.47 -18.33 -3.52
N ASP A 310 -5.58 -19.61 -3.81
CA ASP A 310 -4.50 -20.58 -3.57
C ASP A 310 -3.88 -20.46 -2.17
N TRP A 311 -4.71 -20.16 -1.16
CA TRP A 311 -4.37 -20.02 0.26
C TRP A 311 -3.60 -18.75 0.65
N VAL A 312 -3.24 -17.89 -0.30
CA VAL A 312 -2.49 -16.66 0.02
C VAL A 312 -3.38 -15.54 0.58
N CYS A 313 -4.70 -15.62 0.38
CA CYS A 313 -5.70 -14.61 0.76
C CYS A 313 -5.47 -13.24 0.10
N LEU A 314 -6.35 -12.27 0.36
CA LEU A 314 -6.20 -10.90 -0.16
C LEU A 314 -4.96 -10.19 0.42
N SER A 315 -4.61 -10.48 1.67
CA SER A 315 -3.47 -9.88 2.36
C SER A 315 -2.95 -10.78 3.48
N PRO A 316 -1.72 -10.59 3.96
CA PRO A 316 -1.19 -11.35 5.09
C PRO A 316 -2.02 -11.18 6.37
N VAL A 317 -2.65 -10.01 6.55
CA VAL A 317 -3.57 -9.76 7.69
C VAL A 317 -4.73 -10.75 7.66
N ASN A 318 -5.39 -10.88 6.52
CA ASN A 318 -6.50 -11.83 6.35
C ASN A 318 -6.03 -13.26 6.52
N GLY A 319 -4.89 -13.62 5.91
CA GLY A 319 -4.31 -14.95 6.02
C GLY A 319 -4.11 -15.39 7.47
N MET A 320 -3.47 -14.53 8.28
CA MET A 320 -3.25 -14.82 9.70
C MET A 320 -4.56 -14.94 10.50
N LEU A 321 -5.50 -14.02 10.31
CA LEU A 321 -6.80 -14.08 10.98
C LEU A 321 -7.59 -15.34 10.61
N PHE A 322 -7.51 -15.78 9.36
CA PHE A 322 -8.20 -16.97 8.89
C PHE A 322 -7.54 -18.26 9.36
N CYS A 323 -6.19 -18.31 9.46
CA CYS A 323 -5.48 -19.40 10.12
C CYS A 323 -5.90 -19.54 11.59
N LEU A 324 -6.01 -18.43 12.32
CA LEU A 324 -6.50 -18.43 13.71
C LEU A 324 -7.99 -18.82 13.80
N SER A 325 -8.81 -18.43 12.82
CA SER A 325 -10.22 -18.83 12.74
C SER A 325 -10.35 -20.34 12.47
N MET A 326 -9.50 -20.90 11.62
CA MET A 326 -9.41 -22.35 11.37
C MET A 326 -9.00 -23.09 12.65
N TRP A 327 -7.98 -22.62 13.34
CA TRP A 327 -7.54 -23.16 14.62
C TRP A 327 -8.64 -23.11 15.70
N ALA A 328 -9.40 -22.02 15.75
CA ALA A 328 -10.52 -21.86 16.68
C ALA A 328 -11.68 -22.84 16.36
N ARG A 329 -11.88 -23.17 15.07
CA ARG A 329 -12.91 -24.11 14.63
C ARG A 329 -12.52 -25.56 14.90
N ASP A 330 -11.32 -25.93 14.47
CA ASP A 330 -10.76 -27.28 14.66
C ASP A 330 -9.22 -27.20 14.70
N ARG A 331 -8.67 -27.48 15.88
CA ARG A 331 -7.20 -27.49 16.09
C ARG A 331 -6.49 -28.57 15.29
N HIS A 332 -7.21 -29.59 14.82
CA HIS A 332 -6.70 -30.72 14.06
C HIS A 332 -7.06 -30.68 12.58
N ASP A 333 -7.56 -29.54 12.09
CA ASP A 333 -7.85 -29.40 10.66
C ASP A 333 -6.59 -29.69 9.83
N PRO A 334 -6.59 -30.73 8.97
CA PRO A 334 -5.40 -31.13 8.21
C PRO A 334 -4.94 -30.07 7.20
N ARG A 335 -5.76 -29.05 6.92
CA ARG A 335 -5.46 -27.95 5.99
C ARG A 335 -4.72 -26.82 6.65
N LEU A 336 -4.67 -26.77 7.99
CA LEU A 336 -4.02 -25.69 8.73
C LEU A 336 -2.54 -25.46 8.36
N PRO A 337 -1.70 -26.51 8.16
CA PRO A 337 -0.33 -26.31 7.68
C PRO A 337 -0.28 -25.56 6.34
N ARG A 338 -1.14 -25.94 5.37
CA ARG A 338 -1.23 -25.27 4.08
C ARG A 338 -1.69 -23.81 4.22
N ALA A 339 -2.63 -23.52 5.10
CA ALA A 339 -3.08 -22.16 5.35
C ALA A 339 -1.95 -21.28 5.92
N LEU A 340 -1.16 -21.84 6.84
CA LEU A 340 0.03 -21.18 7.40
C LEU A 340 1.13 -21.00 6.35
N ASP A 341 1.29 -21.96 5.44
CA ASP A 341 2.24 -21.85 4.32
C ASP A 341 1.78 -20.77 3.31
N GLY A 342 0.47 -20.52 3.17
CA GLY A 342 -0.06 -19.40 2.40
C GLY A 342 0.38 -18.03 2.92
N VAL A 343 0.63 -17.90 4.24
CA VAL A 343 1.18 -16.66 4.82
C VAL A 343 2.65 -16.44 4.40
N GLU A 344 3.40 -17.53 4.13
CA GLU A 344 4.79 -17.44 3.67
C GLU A 344 4.93 -16.77 2.29
N TYR A 345 3.89 -16.74 1.48
CA TYR A 345 3.85 -15.98 0.22
C TYR A 345 4.21 -14.50 0.39
N TRP A 346 3.91 -13.92 1.57
CA TRP A 346 4.14 -12.52 1.88
C TRP A 346 5.50 -12.25 2.54
N VAL A 347 6.29 -13.30 2.80
CA VAL A 347 7.59 -13.19 3.48
C VAL A 347 8.66 -12.72 2.51
N TRP A 348 9.45 -11.76 2.98
CA TRP A 348 10.74 -11.36 2.43
C TRP A 348 11.81 -11.63 3.47
N GLU A 349 12.89 -12.25 3.08
CA GLU A 349 13.91 -12.70 4.02
C GLU A 349 15.30 -12.61 3.39
N ASP A 350 16.21 -11.88 4.04
CA ASP A 350 17.60 -11.76 3.64
C ASP A 350 18.52 -11.58 4.88
N GLU A 351 19.83 -11.60 4.64
CA GLU A 351 20.81 -11.48 5.71
C GLU A 351 20.96 -10.05 6.26
N ASP A 352 20.67 -9.03 5.46
CA ASP A 352 20.87 -7.64 5.84
C ASP A 352 19.71 -7.09 6.67
N GLU A 353 18.49 -7.32 6.22
CA GLU A 353 17.29 -6.75 6.82
C GLU A 353 16.48 -7.75 7.65
N GLY A 354 16.84 -9.02 7.57
CA GLY A 354 16.18 -10.09 8.31
C GLY A 354 14.86 -10.53 7.67
N MET A 355 13.95 -11.12 8.46
CA MET A 355 12.65 -11.56 8.01
C MET A 355 11.59 -10.47 8.19
N ARG A 356 10.91 -10.15 7.12
CA ARG A 356 9.82 -9.17 7.03
C ARG A 356 8.59 -9.84 6.41
N ILE A 357 7.43 -9.28 6.67
CA ILE A 357 6.20 -9.62 5.94
C ILE A 357 5.74 -8.34 5.25
N CYS A 358 5.68 -8.36 3.92
CA CYS A 358 5.25 -7.22 3.14
C CYS A 358 3.74 -6.98 3.27
N GLY A 359 3.31 -5.72 3.14
CA GLY A 359 1.89 -5.36 3.15
C GLY A 359 1.17 -5.75 1.87
N ALA A 360 1.91 -5.80 0.77
CA ALA A 360 1.48 -6.20 -0.56
C ALA A 360 2.68 -6.71 -1.36
N ARG A 361 2.45 -7.49 -2.41
CA ARG A 361 3.41 -7.77 -3.49
C ARG A 361 2.99 -6.96 -4.70
N SER A 362 3.96 -6.43 -5.44
CA SER A 362 3.71 -5.47 -6.54
C SER A 362 4.24 -5.96 -7.88
N ASP A 363 4.36 -7.25 -8.08
CA ASP A 363 4.99 -7.85 -9.26
C ASP A 363 4.36 -7.33 -10.57
N ILE A 364 3.02 -7.35 -10.70
CA ILE A 364 2.32 -6.84 -11.90
C ILE A 364 2.45 -5.32 -11.99
N TRP A 365 2.28 -4.62 -10.90
CA TRP A 365 2.34 -3.16 -10.81
C TRP A 365 3.71 -2.63 -11.21
N ASP A 366 4.78 -3.16 -10.62
CA ASP A 366 6.15 -2.78 -10.93
C ASP A 366 6.54 -3.13 -12.36
N THR A 367 6.15 -4.34 -12.84
CA THR A 367 6.40 -4.77 -14.22
C THR A 367 5.72 -3.84 -15.22
N SER A 368 4.49 -3.42 -14.95
CA SER A 368 3.74 -2.52 -15.83
C SER A 368 4.44 -1.17 -15.98
N PHE A 369 4.92 -0.58 -14.91
CA PHE A 369 5.65 0.70 -14.97
C PHE A 369 7.04 0.55 -15.56
N ALA A 370 7.78 -0.52 -15.23
CA ALA A 370 9.10 -0.77 -15.82
C ALA A 370 8.98 -0.96 -17.34
N LEU A 371 7.97 -1.68 -17.79
CA LEU A 371 7.68 -1.90 -19.20
C LEU A 371 7.42 -0.57 -19.93
N GLN A 372 6.54 0.29 -19.38
CA GLN A 372 6.25 1.61 -19.94
C GLN A 372 7.50 2.49 -19.96
N ALA A 373 8.26 2.53 -18.86
CA ALA A 373 9.47 3.33 -18.72
C ALA A 373 10.51 2.97 -19.78
N VAL A 374 10.73 1.68 -20.00
CA VAL A 374 11.73 1.21 -20.96
C VAL A 374 11.25 1.41 -22.40
N CYS A 375 9.95 1.19 -22.69
CA CYS A 375 9.37 1.41 -24.01
C CYS A 375 9.43 2.87 -24.48
N GLU A 376 9.48 3.85 -23.60
CA GLU A 376 9.65 5.27 -23.97
C GLU A 376 11.10 5.67 -24.25
N GLY A 377 12.05 4.81 -23.93
CA GLY A 377 13.47 5.09 -24.10
C GLY A 377 13.99 4.88 -25.53
N PRO A 378 15.26 5.25 -25.76
CA PRO A 378 15.94 4.94 -27.02
C PRO A 378 16.12 3.42 -27.20
N GLU A 379 16.33 3.00 -28.44
CA GLU A 379 16.62 1.62 -28.79
C GLU A 379 17.97 1.19 -28.21
N LEU A 380 17.91 0.19 -27.32
CA LEU A 380 19.04 -0.52 -26.73
C LEU A 380 18.72 -2.01 -26.77
N GLU A 381 19.67 -2.83 -27.17
CA GLU A 381 19.49 -4.28 -27.23
C GLU A 381 19.02 -4.87 -25.88
N LEU A 382 19.61 -4.42 -24.78
CA LEU A 382 19.22 -4.84 -23.44
C LEU A 382 17.79 -4.38 -23.08
N ALA A 383 17.37 -3.18 -23.53
CA ALA A 383 16.00 -2.69 -23.33
C ALA A 383 14.97 -3.60 -24.05
N GLU A 384 15.27 -3.99 -25.29
CA GLU A 384 14.43 -4.93 -26.04
C GLU A 384 14.33 -6.28 -25.33
N GLN A 385 15.46 -6.81 -24.86
CA GLN A 385 15.50 -8.11 -24.15
C GLN A 385 14.66 -8.10 -22.85
N VAL A 386 14.76 -7.07 -22.02
CA VAL A 386 13.98 -6.99 -20.76
C VAL A 386 12.50 -6.79 -21.05
N VAL A 387 12.14 -6.02 -22.07
CA VAL A 387 10.74 -5.84 -22.51
C VAL A 387 10.17 -7.16 -23.05
N ALA A 388 10.93 -7.89 -23.86
CA ALA A 388 10.50 -9.20 -24.40
C ALA A 388 10.17 -10.18 -23.27
N ARG A 389 11.04 -10.27 -22.24
CA ARG A 389 10.79 -11.15 -21.07
C ARG A 389 9.57 -10.72 -20.28
N ALA A 390 9.42 -9.43 -19.99
CA ALA A 390 8.27 -8.91 -19.27
C ALA A 390 6.95 -9.10 -20.05
N GLY A 391 7.01 -8.87 -21.37
CA GLY A 391 5.90 -9.08 -22.29
C GLY A 391 5.50 -10.54 -22.46
N ALA A 392 6.39 -11.48 -22.18
CA ALA A 392 6.09 -12.91 -22.13
C ALA A 392 5.38 -13.30 -20.82
N TRP A 393 5.77 -12.70 -19.69
CA TRP A 393 5.20 -13.02 -18.36
C TRP A 393 3.87 -12.31 -18.08
N LEU A 394 3.77 -11.03 -18.36
CA LEU A 394 2.61 -10.22 -17.93
C LEU A 394 1.26 -10.74 -18.45
N PRO A 395 1.14 -11.27 -19.71
CA PRO A 395 -0.07 -11.93 -20.16
C PRO A 395 -0.46 -13.18 -19.36
N ILE A 396 0.50 -13.92 -18.81
CA ILE A 396 0.24 -15.13 -18.00
C ILE A 396 -0.52 -14.74 -16.73
N ALA A 397 -0.18 -13.59 -16.12
CA ALA A 397 -0.78 -13.10 -14.89
C ALA A 397 -2.21 -12.52 -15.07
N GLN A 398 -2.72 -12.39 -16.29
CA GLN A 398 -4.10 -11.95 -16.52
C GLN A 398 -5.12 -13.01 -16.11
N LEU A 399 -6.14 -12.60 -15.36
CA LEU A 399 -7.26 -13.48 -15.00
C LEU A 399 -8.15 -13.77 -16.22
N ARG A 400 -8.16 -15.02 -16.67
CA ARG A 400 -8.89 -15.46 -17.85
C ARG A 400 -10.36 -15.77 -17.60
N HIS A 401 -10.71 -16.01 -16.33
CA HIS A 401 -12.05 -16.43 -15.92
C HIS A 401 -12.47 -15.69 -14.66
N ASP A 402 -13.77 -15.58 -14.49
CA ASP A 402 -14.31 -15.15 -13.19
C ASP A 402 -14.04 -16.19 -12.12
N ILE A 403 -13.92 -15.74 -10.89
CA ILE A 403 -13.75 -16.64 -9.75
C ILE A 403 -15.04 -17.48 -9.57
N PRO A 404 -14.95 -18.81 -9.61
CA PRO A 404 -16.12 -19.67 -9.41
C PRO A 404 -16.86 -19.35 -8.11
N GLN A 405 -18.18 -19.20 -8.16
CA GLN A 405 -19.02 -18.80 -7.03
C GLN A 405 -18.71 -17.44 -6.41
N GLY A 406 -17.83 -16.62 -7.02
CA GLY A 406 -17.38 -15.34 -6.48
C GLY A 406 -18.52 -14.41 -6.07
N ARG A 407 -19.59 -14.29 -6.86
CA ARG A 407 -20.74 -13.44 -6.53
C ARG A 407 -21.45 -13.81 -5.22
N ALA A 408 -21.51 -15.10 -4.89
CA ALA A 408 -22.10 -15.58 -3.62
C ALA A 408 -21.25 -15.21 -2.40
N HIS A 409 -19.97 -14.88 -2.64
CA HIS A 409 -19.00 -14.46 -1.64
C HIS A 409 -18.55 -13.00 -1.83
N TYR A 410 -19.39 -12.21 -2.51
CA TYR A 410 -19.20 -10.76 -2.69
C TYR A 410 -17.94 -10.38 -3.49
N ARG A 411 -17.44 -11.29 -4.36
CA ARG A 411 -16.41 -11.00 -5.36
C ARG A 411 -17.06 -10.47 -6.64
N GLU A 412 -16.47 -9.44 -7.22
CA GLU A 412 -16.88 -8.94 -8.52
C GLU A 412 -16.29 -9.76 -9.67
N PRO A 413 -16.83 -9.64 -10.90
CA PRO A 413 -16.23 -10.29 -12.07
C PRO A 413 -14.74 -9.95 -12.17
N ALA A 414 -13.93 -10.96 -12.44
CA ALA A 414 -12.47 -10.86 -12.42
C ALA A 414 -11.84 -11.02 -13.81
N ARG A 415 -12.59 -11.61 -14.77
CA ARG A 415 -12.09 -11.90 -16.10
C ARG A 415 -11.54 -10.65 -16.79
N GLY A 416 -10.35 -10.75 -17.37
CA GLY A 416 -9.65 -9.68 -18.06
C GLY A 416 -8.78 -8.80 -17.20
N GLY A 417 -8.94 -8.85 -15.87
CA GLY A 417 -8.18 -8.02 -14.92
C GLY A 417 -6.81 -8.58 -14.57
N TRP A 418 -5.93 -7.70 -14.13
CA TRP A 418 -4.67 -8.00 -13.47
C TRP A 418 -4.73 -7.57 -12.01
N GLY A 419 -4.13 -8.37 -11.13
CA GLY A 419 -3.96 -8.03 -9.72
C GLY A 419 -2.82 -7.05 -9.48
N PHE A 420 -2.53 -6.82 -8.21
CA PHE A 420 -1.38 -6.03 -7.80
C PHE A 420 -0.10 -6.89 -7.75
N ALA A 421 -0.24 -8.15 -7.30
CA ALA A 421 0.84 -9.11 -7.13
C ALA A 421 1.08 -9.93 -8.44
N ASN A 422 0.89 -11.25 -8.39
CA ASN A 422 1.11 -12.16 -9.50
C ASN A 422 -0.09 -13.10 -9.71
N GLU A 423 0.08 -14.12 -10.56
CA GLU A 423 -0.96 -15.09 -10.92
C GLU A 423 -1.54 -15.88 -9.73
N HIS A 424 -0.81 -16.00 -8.62
CA HIS A 424 -1.28 -16.70 -7.42
C HIS A 424 -2.20 -15.84 -6.55
N HIS A 425 -2.34 -14.55 -6.86
CA HIS A 425 -3.14 -13.60 -6.10
C HIS A 425 -4.30 -13.05 -6.94
N PRO A 426 -5.40 -13.81 -7.15
CA PRO A 426 -6.47 -13.47 -8.09
C PRO A 426 -7.43 -12.40 -7.52
N TRP A 427 -6.89 -11.27 -7.12
CA TRP A 427 -7.61 -10.06 -6.74
C TRP A 427 -7.27 -8.94 -7.73
N PRO A 428 -8.04 -8.83 -8.83
CA PRO A 428 -7.74 -7.85 -9.87
C PRO A 428 -8.04 -6.42 -9.43
N VAL A 429 -7.25 -5.49 -9.93
CA VAL A 429 -7.28 -4.07 -9.58
C VAL A 429 -7.41 -3.24 -10.85
N SER A 430 -8.15 -2.15 -10.79
CA SER A 430 -8.52 -1.36 -11.96
C SER A 430 -7.32 -0.67 -12.61
N ASP A 431 -6.52 0.02 -11.80
CA ASP A 431 -5.32 0.73 -12.24
C ASP A 431 -4.21 -0.23 -12.66
N CYS A 432 -3.98 -1.32 -11.92
CA CYS A 432 -3.04 -2.36 -12.33
C CYS A 432 -3.41 -2.95 -13.69
N THR A 433 -4.71 -3.16 -13.94
CA THR A 433 -5.20 -3.62 -15.23
C THR A 433 -4.95 -2.59 -16.34
N ALA A 434 -5.19 -1.33 -16.05
CA ALA A 434 -4.97 -0.24 -17.00
C ALA A 434 -3.47 -0.09 -17.34
N GLU A 435 -2.60 -0.09 -16.33
CA GLU A 435 -1.15 0.04 -16.50
C GLU A 435 -0.54 -1.18 -17.22
N ALA A 436 -1.00 -2.41 -16.90
CA ALA A 436 -0.56 -3.62 -17.58
C ALA A 436 -0.98 -3.65 -19.06
N LEU A 437 -2.22 -3.30 -19.35
CA LEU A 437 -2.72 -3.20 -20.73
C LEU A 437 -1.94 -2.17 -21.52
N GLU A 438 -1.73 -0.98 -20.97
CA GLU A 438 -0.96 0.10 -21.60
C GLU A 438 0.50 -0.32 -21.87
N GLY A 439 1.18 -0.90 -20.88
CA GLY A 439 2.55 -1.35 -21.03
C GLY A 439 2.70 -2.38 -22.15
N LEU A 440 1.78 -3.35 -22.23
CA LEU A 440 1.78 -4.36 -23.31
C LEU A 440 1.48 -3.74 -24.69
N LEU A 441 0.55 -2.77 -24.77
CA LEU A 441 0.26 -2.07 -26.03
C LEU A 441 1.45 -1.22 -26.50
N HIS A 442 2.19 -0.60 -25.58
CA HIS A 442 3.43 0.14 -25.90
C HIS A 442 4.52 -0.82 -26.40
N ALA A 443 4.72 -1.96 -25.74
CA ALA A 443 5.70 -2.97 -26.16
C ALA A 443 5.33 -3.57 -27.55
N GLU A 444 4.05 -3.81 -27.81
CA GLU A 444 3.56 -4.25 -29.11
C GLU A 444 3.80 -3.19 -30.19
N HIS A 445 3.50 -1.92 -29.92
CA HIS A 445 3.78 -0.81 -30.83
C HIS A 445 5.27 -0.65 -31.17
N ARG A 446 6.13 -0.93 -30.20
CA ARG A 446 7.61 -0.96 -30.40
C ARG A 446 8.07 -2.16 -31.22
N GLY A 447 7.25 -3.20 -31.39
CA GLY A 447 7.65 -4.45 -32.02
C GLY A 447 8.62 -5.30 -31.17
N TRP A 448 8.65 -5.07 -29.85
CA TRP A 448 9.57 -5.72 -28.92
C TRP A 448 8.99 -6.97 -28.23
N LEU A 449 7.75 -7.33 -28.56
CA LEU A 449 7.14 -8.57 -28.09
C LEU A 449 7.57 -9.74 -29.00
N VAL A 450 7.91 -10.86 -28.37
CA VAL A 450 8.37 -12.07 -29.06
C VAL A 450 7.29 -13.14 -29.10
N ASP A 451 7.31 -14.01 -30.14
CA ASP A 451 6.39 -15.16 -30.26
C ASP A 451 6.96 -16.45 -29.66
N GLN A 452 8.26 -16.47 -29.41
CA GLN A 452 8.97 -17.59 -28.77
C GLN A 452 9.93 -17.03 -27.72
N ASP A 453 10.09 -17.76 -26.65
CA ASP A 453 11.09 -17.46 -25.61
C ASP A 453 12.51 -17.86 -26.06
N ALA A 454 13.50 -17.69 -25.17
CA ALA A 454 14.90 -18.02 -25.47
C ALA A 454 15.13 -19.50 -25.76
N ASP A 455 14.27 -20.39 -25.28
CA ASP A 455 14.33 -21.82 -25.48
C ASP A 455 13.49 -22.28 -26.71
N GLY A 456 12.86 -21.34 -27.41
CA GLY A 456 12.03 -21.59 -28.60
C GLY A 456 10.61 -22.06 -28.27
N ALA A 457 10.18 -21.99 -27.01
CA ALA A 457 8.80 -22.30 -26.64
C ALA A 457 7.86 -21.16 -27.00
N PRO A 458 6.59 -21.44 -27.40
CA PRO A 458 5.63 -20.41 -27.72
C PRO A 458 5.30 -19.52 -26.50
N VAL A 459 5.36 -18.21 -26.69
CA VAL A 459 4.97 -17.23 -25.68
C VAL A 459 3.45 -17.00 -25.72
N ASP A 460 2.82 -16.93 -24.57
CA ASP A 460 1.39 -16.66 -24.41
C ASP A 460 1.12 -15.15 -24.58
N ARG A 461 0.91 -14.70 -25.81
CA ARG A 461 0.65 -13.30 -26.12
C ARG A 461 -0.78 -12.87 -25.78
N LEU A 462 -0.94 -11.58 -25.50
CA LEU A 462 -2.24 -10.97 -25.27
C LEU A 462 -3.00 -10.80 -26.62
N ASP A 463 -3.90 -11.74 -26.93
CA ASP A 463 -4.75 -11.67 -28.11
C ASP A 463 -5.85 -10.58 -28.00
N LEU A 464 -6.55 -10.33 -29.10
CA LEU A 464 -7.62 -9.33 -29.16
C LEU A 464 -8.71 -9.61 -28.10
N SER A 465 -9.12 -10.86 -27.92
CA SER A 465 -10.20 -11.21 -26.98
C SER A 465 -9.84 -10.86 -25.54
N ARG A 466 -8.59 -11.01 -25.19
CA ARG A 466 -8.03 -10.70 -23.87
C ARG A 466 -7.84 -9.20 -23.66
N LYS A 467 -7.45 -8.46 -24.71
CA LYS A 467 -7.41 -6.98 -24.68
C LYS A 467 -8.81 -6.42 -24.45
N LEU A 468 -9.82 -6.94 -25.18
CA LEU A 468 -11.22 -6.54 -24.98
C LEU A 468 -11.74 -6.88 -23.59
N ALA A 469 -11.39 -8.05 -23.05
CA ALA A 469 -11.74 -8.42 -21.68
C ALA A 469 -11.14 -7.49 -20.63
N ALA A 470 -9.92 -6.99 -20.83
CA ALA A 470 -9.31 -5.98 -19.96
C ALA A 470 -10.06 -4.64 -20.00
N VAL A 471 -10.45 -4.20 -21.18
CA VAL A 471 -11.30 -3.00 -21.35
C VAL A 471 -12.64 -3.17 -20.63
N GLU A 472 -13.32 -4.32 -20.81
CA GLU A 472 -14.57 -4.63 -20.11
C GLU A 472 -14.39 -4.62 -18.59
N PHE A 473 -13.30 -5.20 -18.10
CA PHE A 473 -12.97 -5.21 -16.67
C PHE A 473 -12.82 -3.79 -16.11
N ILE A 474 -12.06 -2.92 -16.77
CA ILE A 474 -11.85 -1.53 -16.34
C ILE A 474 -13.21 -0.80 -16.29
N LEU A 475 -14.02 -0.90 -17.34
CA LEU A 475 -15.33 -0.24 -17.42
C LEU A 475 -16.26 -0.61 -16.23
N GLN A 476 -16.17 -1.85 -15.72
CA GLN A 476 -16.99 -2.31 -14.60
C GLN A 476 -16.58 -1.70 -13.24
N ARG A 477 -15.44 -1.03 -13.15
CA ARG A 477 -14.92 -0.42 -11.90
C ARG A 477 -15.24 1.06 -11.78
N GLN A 478 -15.92 1.65 -12.78
CA GLN A 478 -16.31 3.05 -12.73
C GLN A 478 -17.51 3.27 -11.79
N ASN A 479 -17.36 4.20 -10.86
CA ASN A 479 -18.41 4.62 -9.94
C ASN A 479 -19.39 5.63 -10.58
N ASP A 480 -20.53 5.86 -9.91
CA ASP A 480 -21.56 6.80 -10.39
C ASP A 480 -21.05 8.25 -10.49
N ASP A 481 -20.06 8.64 -9.71
CA ASP A 481 -19.43 9.97 -9.75
C ASP A 481 -18.43 10.14 -10.90
N GLY A 482 -18.23 9.10 -11.70
CA GLY A 482 -17.32 9.07 -12.85
C GLY A 482 -15.89 8.67 -12.54
N GLY A 483 -15.51 8.62 -11.27
CA GLY A 483 -14.20 8.11 -10.85
C GLY A 483 -14.15 6.58 -10.80
N PHE A 484 -12.96 6.03 -10.58
CA PHE A 484 -12.74 4.59 -10.52
C PHE A 484 -12.30 4.17 -9.11
N GLY A 485 -12.88 3.06 -8.63
CA GLY A 485 -12.39 2.34 -7.47
C GLY A 485 -11.14 1.53 -7.81
N SER A 486 -10.47 0.97 -6.80
CA SER A 486 -9.31 0.10 -7.00
C SER A 486 -9.74 -1.35 -7.29
N TYR A 487 -10.16 -2.09 -6.28
CA TYR A 487 -10.54 -3.51 -6.40
C TYR A 487 -11.97 -3.72 -6.90
N GLU A 488 -12.89 -2.88 -6.47
CA GLU A 488 -14.32 -3.04 -6.66
C GLU A 488 -14.97 -1.70 -6.99
N ALA A 489 -16.18 -1.70 -7.58
CA ALA A 489 -17.00 -0.51 -7.56
C ALA A 489 -17.56 -0.29 -6.15
N ARG A 490 -17.82 0.98 -5.79
CA ARG A 490 -18.33 1.34 -4.46
C ARG A 490 -19.71 0.74 -4.21
N ARG A 491 -19.84 -0.07 -3.16
CA ARG A 491 -21.09 -0.75 -2.79
C ARG A 491 -21.84 -0.07 -1.66
N GLY A 492 -21.16 0.68 -0.82
CA GLY A 492 -21.71 1.32 0.35
C GLY A 492 -22.04 2.78 0.14
N SER A 493 -23.02 3.29 0.92
CA SER A 493 -23.26 4.74 0.99
C SER A 493 -22.09 5.44 1.66
N MET A 494 -21.73 6.63 1.17
CA MET A 494 -20.72 7.52 1.79
C MET A 494 -20.99 7.84 3.26
N ALA A 495 -22.23 7.65 3.72
CA ALA A 495 -22.56 7.79 5.14
C ALA A 495 -21.83 6.77 6.03
N LEU A 496 -21.45 5.60 5.52
CA LEU A 496 -20.69 4.59 6.27
C LEU A 496 -19.28 5.07 6.66
N ARG A 497 -18.72 6.07 5.99
CA ARG A 497 -17.46 6.70 6.38
C ARG A 497 -17.46 7.19 7.83
N ARG A 498 -18.62 7.65 8.33
CA ARG A 498 -18.80 8.14 9.70
C ARG A 498 -18.79 7.03 10.76
N PHE A 499 -18.79 5.77 10.33
CA PHE A 499 -18.78 4.59 11.20
C PHE A 499 -17.43 3.88 11.16
N ASN A 500 -16.34 4.62 10.94
CA ASN A 500 -14.99 4.06 10.99
C ASN A 500 -14.66 3.59 12.42
N PRO A 501 -14.42 2.27 12.65
CA PRO A 501 -14.03 1.75 13.95
C PRO A 501 -12.51 1.72 14.14
N ALA A 502 -11.75 2.06 13.11
CA ALA A 502 -10.29 2.00 13.11
C ALA A 502 -9.71 3.32 13.59
N GLU A 503 -9.21 3.34 14.80
CA GLU A 503 -8.69 4.57 15.43
C GLU A 503 -7.38 5.04 14.77
N MET A 504 -6.60 4.09 14.21
CA MET A 504 -5.29 4.35 13.59
C MET A 504 -5.36 4.65 12.10
N TYR A 505 -6.49 4.40 11.43
CA TYR A 505 -6.61 4.48 9.98
C TYR A 505 -7.78 5.34 9.54
N GLY A 506 -7.57 6.15 8.50
CA GLY A 506 -8.61 6.92 7.84
C GLY A 506 -9.08 6.29 6.53
N ASN A 507 -10.27 6.67 6.09
CA ASN A 507 -10.82 6.32 4.77
C ASN A 507 -10.73 4.82 4.39
N CYS A 508 -10.88 3.90 5.36
CA CYS A 508 -10.73 2.46 5.14
C CYS A 508 -12.08 1.72 4.97
N MET A 509 -13.22 2.38 5.22
CA MET A 509 -14.52 1.72 5.29
C MET A 509 -15.11 1.36 3.94
N LEU A 510 -14.84 2.15 2.92
CA LEU A 510 -15.47 2.06 1.61
C LEU A 510 -14.44 2.01 0.49
N GLU A 511 -14.85 1.48 -0.64
CA GLU A 511 -14.18 1.76 -1.90
C GLU A 511 -14.54 3.19 -2.32
N TYR A 512 -13.53 4.00 -2.57
CA TYR A 512 -13.70 5.39 -3.02
C TYR A 512 -13.46 5.49 -4.53
N SER A 513 -13.72 6.65 -5.09
CA SER A 513 -13.17 7.04 -6.39
C SER A 513 -11.82 7.71 -6.11
N TYR A 514 -10.76 7.12 -6.61
CA TYR A 514 -9.39 7.59 -6.37
C TYR A 514 -8.89 8.39 -7.56
N THR A 515 -8.19 9.46 -7.30
CA THR A 515 -7.63 10.35 -8.33
C THR A 515 -6.69 9.59 -9.26
N GLU A 516 -5.76 8.82 -8.71
CA GLU A 516 -4.77 8.03 -9.45
C GLU A 516 -5.40 6.85 -10.19
N CYS A 517 -6.27 6.05 -9.54
CA CYS A 517 -6.95 4.94 -10.22
C CYS A 517 -7.82 5.44 -11.37
N THR A 518 -8.50 6.59 -11.17
CA THR A 518 -9.27 7.22 -12.24
C THR A 518 -8.38 7.66 -13.40
N ALA A 519 -7.24 8.26 -13.09
CA ALA A 519 -6.30 8.73 -14.11
C ALA A 519 -5.69 7.57 -14.89
N SER A 520 -5.24 6.50 -14.24
CA SER A 520 -4.72 5.29 -14.88
C SER A 520 -5.78 4.61 -15.74
N CYS A 521 -7.01 4.46 -15.22
CA CYS A 521 -8.12 3.86 -16.02
C CYS A 521 -8.47 4.72 -17.24
N VAL A 522 -8.56 6.03 -17.09
CA VAL A 522 -8.81 6.96 -18.22
C VAL A 522 -7.70 6.86 -19.27
N ARG A 523 -6.44 6.83 -18.84
CA ARG A 523 -5.27 6.69 -19.71
C ARG A 523 -5.25 5.35 -20.43
N GLY A 524 -5.38 4.25 -19.70
CA GLY A 524 -5.39 2.90 -20.25
C GLY A 524 -6.55 2.68 -21.24
N LEU A 525 -7.75 3.20 -20.95
CA LEU A 525 -8.89 3.17 -21.88
C LEU A 525 -8.64 4.02 -23.14
N ALA A 526 -8.01 5.19 -23.01
CA ALA A 526 -7.70 6.04 -24.16
C ALA A 526 -6.64 5.38 -25.05
N VAL A 527 -5.56 4.85 -24.47
CA VAL A 527 -4.52 4.11 -25.20
C VAL A 527 -5.11 2.86 -25.89
N ALA A 528 -5.95 2.10 -25.18
CA ALA A 528 -6.59 0.92 -25.75
C ALA A 528 -7.54 1.28 -26.91
N ARG A 529 -8.33 2.35 -26.80
CA ARG A 529 -9.20 2.86 -27.86
C ARG A 529 -8.37 3.18 -29.11
N ASP A 530 -7.28 3.89 -28.95
CA ASP A 530 -6.44 4.36 -30.06
C ASP A 530 -5.66 3.20 -30.71
N ALA A 531 -5.14 2.27 -29.90
CA ALA A 531 -4.40 1.11 -30.38
C ALA A 531 -5.29 0.06 -31.05
N LEU A 532 -6.49 -0.19 -30.55
CA LEU A 532 -7.41 -1.18 -31.09
C LEU A 532 -8.19 -0.62 -32.31
N GLY A 533 -8.45 0.67 -32.34
CA GLY A 533 -9.09 1.31 -33.51
C GLY A 533 -10.35 0.60 -33.96
N ALA A 534 -10.36 0.07 -35.22
CA ALA A 534 -11.49 -0.64 -35.80
C ALA A 534 -11.78 -2.02 -35.18
N ASP A 535 -10.82 -2.61 -34.47
CA ASP A 535 -10.99 -3.90 -33.75
C ASP A 535 -11.80 -3.74 -32.48
N LEU A 536 -11.98 -2.51 -31.97
CA LEU A 536 -12.83 -2.23 -30.82
C LEU A 536 -14.33 -2.26 -31.25
N PRO A 537 -15.14 -3.22 -30.72
CA PRO A 537 -16.56 -3.30 -31.09
C PRO A 537 -17.31 -2.01 -30.78
N ALA A 538 -18.28 -1.63 -31.65
CA ALA A 538 -18.99 -0.35 -31.56
C ALA A 538 -19.61 -0.08 -30.18
N HIS A 539 -20.16 -1.10 -29.51
CA HIS A 539 -20.73 -0.95 -28.16
C HIS A 539 -19.67 -0.67 -27.09
N LEU A 540 -18.50 -1.29 -27.21
CA LEU A 540 -17.37 -1.00 -26.30
C LEU A 540 -16.76 0.36 -26.61
N HIS A 541 -16.65 0.74 -27.90
CA HIS A 541 -16.19 2.06 -28.26
C HIS A 541 -17.03 3.17 -27.63
N ALA A 542 -18.36 3.05 -27.69
CA ALA A 542 -19.27 4.00 -27.04
C ALA A 542 -19.13 4.02 -25.51
N ALA A 543 -19.00 2.83 -24.88
CA ALA A 543 -18.83 2.71 -23.44
C ALA A 543 -17.49 3.31 -22.98
N VAL A 544 -16.40 3.06 -23.69
CA VAL A 544 -15.07 3.62 -23.43
C VAL A 544 -15.10 5.14 -23.53
N HIS A 545 -15.71 5.68 -24.60
CA HIS A 545 -15.83 7.12 -24.77
C HIS A 545 -16.57 7.77 -23.59
N ALA A 546 -17.74 7.23 -23.23
CA ALA A 546 -18.53 7.73 -22.11
C ALA A 546 -17.79 7.60 -20.76
N ALA A 547 -17.03 6.52 -20.57
CA ALA A 547 -16.26 6.33 -19.34
C ALA A 547 -15.10 7.34 -19.24
N ILE A 548 -14.38 7.59 -20.33
CA ILE A 548 -13.33 8.60 -20.40
C ILE A 548 -13.91 10.00 -20.10
N GLU A 549 -15.02 10.38 -20.72
CA GLU A 549 -15.66 11.69 -20.46
C GLU A 549 -16.02 11.88 -19.01
N ARG A 550 -16.65 10.88 -18.36
CA ARG A 550 -16.98 10.95 -16.94
C ARG A 550 -15.73 10.98 -16.05
N GLY A 551 -14.71 10.19 -16.39
CA GLY A 551 -13.43 10.18 -15.64
C GLY A 551 -12.70 11.53 -15.75
N VAL A 552 -12.67 12.14 -16.93
CA VAL A 552 -12.13 13.50 -17.13
C VAL A 552 -12.90 14.52 -16.29
N ALA A 553 -14.23 14.45 -16.27
CA ALA A 553 -15.04 15.35 -15.43
C ALA A 553 -14.75 15.19 -13.95
N PHE A 554 -14.57 13.94 -13.47
CA PHE A 554 -14.15 13.65 -12.09
C PHE A 554 -12.78 14.25 -11.80
N LEU A 555 -11.76 14.03 -12.63
CA LEU A 555 -10.42 14.56 -12.43
C LEU A 555 -10.39 16.09 -12.42
N LEU A 556 -11.10 16.74 -13.32
CA LEU A 556 -11.20 18.19 -13.35
C LEU A 556 -11.89 18.76 -12.09
N GLY A 557 -12.90 18.04 -11.57
CA GLY A 557 -13.60 18.38 -10.34
C GLY A 557 -12.77 18.16 -9.07
N ALA A 558 -11.79 17.25 -9.11
CA ALA A 558 -10.92 16.91 -7.98
C ALA A 558 -9.66 17.80 -7.88
N GLN A 559 -9.45 18.72 -8.84
CA GLN A 559 -8.28 19.60 -8.78
C GLN A 559 -8.36 20.59 -7.62
N GLU A 560 -7.35 20.61 -6.78
CA GLU A 560 -7.27 21.49 -5.63
C GLU A 560 -7.05 22.96 -6.02
N PRO A 561 -7.39 23.92 -5.13
CA PRO A 561 -7.15 25.34 -5.36
C PRO A 561 -5.68 25.68 -5.68
N SER A 562 -4.73 24.95 -5.15
CA SER A 562 -3.29 25.08 -5.45
C SER A 562 -2.95 24.82 -6.92
N GLY A 563 -3.74 24.00 -7.59
CA GLY A 563 -3.54 23.53 -8.95
C GLY A 563 -3.01 22.10 -9.05
N GLY A 564 -2.66 21.47 -7.93
CA GLY A 564 -2.33 20.05 -7.84
C GLY A 564 -3.54 19.16 -7.61
N TRP A 565 -3.32 17.87 -7.50
CA TRP A 565 -4.28 16.86 -7.04
C TRP A 565 -3.69 16.11 -5.87
N ALA A 566 -4.51 15.90 -4.82
CA ALA A 566 -4.13 15.05 -3.72
C ALA A 566 -4.11 13.57 -4.16
N GLY A 567 -3.06 12.84 -3.81
CA GLY A 567 -2.99 11.39 -3.96
C GLY A 567 -3.64 10.68 -2.78
N PHE A 568 -4.13 9.47 -2.99
CA PHE A 568 -4.66 8.61 -1.95
C PHE A 568 -3.69 7.46 -1.59
N TRP A 569 -3.08 6.86 -2.61
CA TRP A 569 -2.13 5.75 -2.48
C TRP A 569 -0.67 6.17 -2.48
N GLY A 570 -0.39 7.45 -2.60
CA GLY A 570 0.98 7.98 -2.62
C GLY A 570 1.11 9.38 -2.05
N VAL A 571 2.32 9.73 -1.58
CA VAL A 571 2.71 11.03 -1.03
C VAL A 571 3.05 11.99 -2.17
N HIS A 572 2.43 13.07 -2.30
CA HIS A 572 1.05 13.41 -1.98
C HIS A 572 0.50 14.17 -3.19
N TYR A 573 0.72 15.50 -3.29
CA TYR A 573 0.26 16.32 -4.42
C TYR A 573 1.06 16.12 -5.69
N THR A 574 2.37 15.91 -5.60
CA THR A 574 3.22 15.60 -6.77
C THR A 574 2.77 14.28 -7.40
N TYR A 575 2.49 13.26 -6.57
CA TYR A 575 1.97 11.96 -6.98
C TYR A 575 0.60 12.08 -7.68
N GLY A 576 -0.39 12.66 -7.01
CA GLY A 576 -1.73 12.82 -7.59
C GLY A 576 -1.74 13.69 -8.85
N THR A 577 -0.84 14.70 -8.94
CA THR A 577 -0.70 15.56 -10.11
C THR A 577 -0.09 14.80 -11.28
N PHE A 578 0.92 13.94 -11.05
CA PHE A 578 1.50 13.10 -12.10
C PHE A 578 0.46 12.23 -12.78
N PHE A 579 -0.31 11.47 -12.01
CA PHE A 579 -1.36 10.63 -12.56
C PHE A 579 -2.45 11.44 -13.26
N SER A 580 -3.00 12.46 -12.59
CA SER A 580 -4.13 13.25 -13.14
C SER A 580 -3.79 13.94 -14.45
N VAL A 581 -2.62 14.57 -14.55
CA VAL A 581 -2.19 15.25 -15.77
C VAL A 581 -1.97 14.22 -16.88
N SER A 582 -1.36 13.07 -16.58
CA SER A 582 -1.15 12.00 -17.55
C SER A 582 -2.48 11.47 -18.12
N GLY A 583 -3.46 11.18 -17.25
CA GLY A 583 -4.80 10.74 -17.66
C GLY A 583 -5.56 11.79 -18.49
N LEU A 584 -5.53 13.05 -18.06
CA LEU A 584 -6.18 14.15 -18.79
C LEU A 584 -5.60 14.33 -20.21
N LEU A 585 -4.28 14.31 -20.35
CA LEU A 585 -3.62 14.47 -21.64
C LEU A 585 -3.87 13.28 -22.57
N ALA A 586 -3.85 12.05 -22.05
CA ALA A 586 -4.17 10.85 -22.81
C ALA A 586 -5.63 10.85 -23.31
N ALA A 587 -6.55 11.41 -22.50
CA ALA A 587 -7.94 11.61 -22.89
C ALA A 587 -8.14 12.70 -23.96
N GLY A 588 -7.08 13.42 -24.36
CA GLY A 588 -7.15 14.48 -25.37
C GLY A 588 -7.43 15.88 -24.80
N VAL A 589 -7.34 16.08 -23.49
CA VAL A 589 -7.43 17.41 -22.90
C VAL A 589 -6.22 18.23 -23.33
N ASP A 590 -6.45 19.43 -23.86
CA ASP A 590 -5.42 20.29 -24.38
C ASP A 590 -4.41 20.73 -23.30
N ARG A 591 -3.13 20.82 -23.67
CA ARG A 591 -2.05 21.32 -22.78
C ARG A 591 -2.28 22.75 -22.31
N GLU A 592 -3.03 23.58 -23.08
CA GLU A 592 -3.41 24.93 -22.71
C GLU A 592 -4.71 24.98 -21.87
N HIS A 593 -5.36 23.85 -21.62
CA HIS A 593 -6.49 23.80 -20.71
C HIS A 593 -6.15 24.36 -19.34
N VAL A 594 -7.06 25.09 -18.75
CA VAL A 594 -6.81 25.81 -17.48
C VAL A 594 -6.30 24.92 -16.36
N ALA A 595 -6.82 23.69 -16.24
CA ALA A 595 -6.41 22.71 -15.23
C ALA A 595 -4.95 22.27 -15.42
N VAL A 596 -4.56 21.93 -16.67
CA VAL A 596 -3.19 21.53 -17.01
C VAL A 596 -2.21 22.70 -16.74
N ARG A 597 -2.57 23.91 -17.15
CA ARG A 597 -1.76 25.09 -16.89
C ARG A 597 -1.59 25.39 -15.41
N ARG A 598 -2.62 25.14 -14.59
CA ARG A 598 -2.53 25.29 -13.12
C ARG A 598 -1.59 24.25 -12.54
N ALA A 599 -1.66 22.99 -12.98
CA ALA A 599 -0.74 21.93 -12.56
C ALA A 599 0.74 22.26 -12.90
N VAL A 600 0.98 22.75 -14.10
CA VAL A 600 2.34 23.19 -14.51
C VAL A 600 2.85 24.30 -13.61
N ARG A 601 2.03 25.33 -13.33
CA ARG A 601 2.42 26.40 -12.40
C ARG A 601 2.66 25.87 -10.98
N PHE A 602 1.78 24.96 -10.51
CA PHE A 602 1.94 24.29 -9.22
C PHE A 602 3.31 23.64 -9.12
N LEU A 603 3.68 22.76 -10.04
CA LEU A 603 4.94 22.06 -10.02
C LEU A 603 6.15 23.03 -10.12
N ILE A 604 6.14 23.96 -11.08
CA ILE A 604 7.25 24.92 -11.24
C ILE A 604 7.46 25.73 -9.96
N SER A 605 6.39 26.14 -9.28
CA SER A 605 6.48 26.95 -8.05
C SER A 605 6.94 26.14 -6.82
N ARG A 606 6.96 24.81 -6.90
CA ARG A 606 7.39 23.90 -5.82
C ARG A 606 8.79 23.34 -6.05
N GLN A 607 9.43 23.63 -7.19
CA GLN A 607 10.81 23.20 -7.44
C GLN A 607 11.75 23.88 -6.46
N ARG A 608 12.61 23.10 -5.86
CA ARG A 608 13.56 23.52 -4.83
C ARG A 608 14.89 24.01 -5.47
N GLU A 609 15.75 24.61 -4.66
CA GLU A 609 17.04 25.16 -5.12
C GLU A 609 17.97 24.08 -5.69
N ASP A 610 17.95 22.87 -5.10
CA ASP A 610 18.71 21.71 -5.61
C ASP A 610 18.19 21.14 -6.94
N GLY A 611 17.12 21.69 -7.49
CA GLY A 611 16.49 21.29 -8.75
C GLY A 611 15.44 20.21 -8.62
N GLY A 612 15.26 19.60 -7.45
CA GLY A 612 14.28 18.54 -7.21
C GLY A 612 12.95 19.03 -6.63
N TRP A 613 12.13 18.07 -6.25
CA TRP A 613 10.87 18.24 -5.53
C TRP A 613 10.84 17.35 -4.31
N GLY A 614 10.03 17.70 -3.31
CA GLY A 614 9.87 16.88 -2.12
C GLY A 614 8.71 17.32 -1.24
N GLU A 615 7.91 16.35 -0.84
CA GLU A 615 6.80 16.50 0.11
C GLU A 615 6.95 15.47 1.22
N ARG A 616 6.49 15.83 2.40
CA ARG A 616 6.50 14.95 3.57
C ARG A 616 5.18 14.21 3.68
N TYR A 617 5.22 12.99 4.25
CA TYR A 617 4.04 12.15 4.45
C TYR A 617 2.99 12.79 5.39
N GLU A 618 3.39 13.69 6.29
CA GLU A 618 2.47 14.43 7.16
C GLU A 618 1.45 15.24 6.35
N GLY A 619 1.76 15.55 5.10
CA GLY A 619 0.81 16.15 4.16
C GLY A 619 -0.41 15.26 3.89
N VAL A 620 -0.20 13.93 3.85
CA VAL A 620 -1.31 12.97 3.71
C VAL A 620 -2.17 12.94 4.96
N LEU A 621 -1.56 12.91 6.14
CA LEU A 621 -2.28 12.90 7.42
C LEU A 621 -3.14 14.15 7.60
N ALA A 622 -2.59 15.31 7.25
CA ALA A 622 -3.26 16.60 7.36
C ALA A 622 -4.17 16.93 6.16
N ASN A 623 -4.13 16.11 5.08
CA ASN A 623 -4.69 16.42 3.77
C ASN A 623 -4.32 17.86 3.29
N ALA A 624 -3.03 18.17 3.38
CA ALA A 624 -2.48 19.49 3.08
C ALA A 624 -1.08 19.39 2.49
N GLU A 625 -0.64 20.43 1.78
CA GLU A 625 0.74 20.49 1.28
C GLU A 625 1.73 20.61 2.47
N ARG A 626 2.69 19.70 2.52
CA ARG A 626 3.80 19.74 3.49
C ARG A 626 5.13 19.54 2.74
N PRO A 627 5.77 20.62 2.30
CA PRO A 627 7.05 20.51 1.61
C PRO A 627 8.13 20.00 2.58
N VAL A 628 9.11 19.32 2.03
CA VAL A 628 10.33 18.96 2.76
C VAL A 628 11.04 20.25 3.24
N PRO A 629 11.56 20.31 4.49
CA PRO A 629 12.32 21.44 5.02
C PRO A 629 13.47 21.87 4.11
N VAL A 630 13.85 23.15 4.16
CA VAL A 630 14.87 23.71 3.26
C VAL A 630 16.25 23.06 3.46
N ASP A 631 16.55 22.62 4.67
CA ASP A 631 17.78 21.96 5.07
C ASP A 631 17.83 20.46 4.74
N GLU A 632 16.72 19.86 4.31
CA GLU A 632 16.69 18.50 3.81
C GLU A 632 16.76 18.46 2.27
N PRO A 633 17.32 17.39 1.65
CA PRO A 633 17.35 17.26 0.19
C PRO A 633 15.96 16.96 -0.39
N SER A 634 15.81 17.29 -1.70
CA SER A 634 14.64 16.85 -2.49
C SER A 634 14.55 15.33 -2.59
N ARG A 635 13.36 14.82 -2.94
CA ARG A 635 13.06 13.38 -3.02
C ARG A 635 13.18 12.87 -4.47
N ILE A 636 13.83 11.74 -4.64
CA ILE A 636 14.14 11.16 -5.96
C ILE A 636 12.85 10.82 -6.73
N VAL A 637 11.97 10.05 -6.13
CA VAL A 637 10.74 9.58 -6.79
C VAL A 637 9.79 10.74 -7.11
N GLN A 638 9.60 11.65 -6.16
CA GLN A 638 8.74 12.82 -6.36
C GLN A 638 9.32 13.78 -7.41
N THR A 639 10.66 13.92 -7.46
CA THR A 639 11.33 14.64 -8.54
C THR A 639 11.07 14.01 -9.89
N ALA A 640 11.16 12.68 -9.99
CA ALA A 640 10.87 11.97 -11.24
C ALA A 640 9.41 12.19 -11.70
N TRP A 641 8.43 12.09 -10.79
CA TRP A 641 7.02 12.37 -11.11
C TRP A 641 6.79 13.80 -11.60
N ALA A 642 7.41 14.79 -10.95
CA ALA A 642 7.32 16.19 -11.38
C ALA A 642 7.95 16.41 -12.76
N VAL A 643 9.13 15.85 -13.02
CA VAL A 643 9.81 15.90 -14.32
C VAL A 643 8.97 15.26 -15.40
N LEU A 644 8.45 14.04 -15.18
CA LEU A 644 7.57 13.32 -16.11
C LEU A 644 6.34 14.14 -16.47
N THR A 645 5.70 14.75 -15.48
CA THR A 645 4.53 15.61 -15.67
C THR A 645 4.84 16.83 -16.51
N LEU A 646 5.91 17.56 -16.18
CA LEU A 646 6.34 18.76 -16.93
C LEU A 646 6.76 18.42 -18.35
N GLN A 647 7.41 17.30 -18.55
CA GLN A 647 7.76 16.81 -19.88
C GLN A 647 6.51 16.55 -20.75
N GLN A 648 5.43 16.05 -20.21
CA GLN A 648 4.18 15.84 -20.97
C GLN A 648 3.41 17.13 -21.18
N ALA A 649 3.22 17.91 -20.12
CA ALA A 649 2.28 19.02 -20.09
C ALA A 649 2.84 20.32 -20.64
N ALA A 650 4.14 20.59 -20.48
CA ALA A 650 4.73 21.88 -20.81
C ALA A 650 6.21 21.79 -21.19
N PRO A 651 6.58 21.03 -22.23
CA PRO A 651 7.98 20.78 -22.59
C PRO A 651 8.81 22.05 -22.79
N GLU A 652 8.21 23.08 -23.39
CA GLU A 652 8.91 24.33 -23.66
C GLU A 652 8.88 25.28 -22.45
N ARG A 653 7.69 25.51 -21.88
CA ARG A 653 7.54 26.41 -20.71
C ARG A 653 8.21 25.87 -19.45
N GLY A 654 8.25 24.55 -19.32
CA GLY A 654 8.88 23.84 -18.19
C GLY A 654 10.35 23.51 -18.42
N ARG A 655 10.95 23.86 -19.57
CA ARG A 655 12.30 23.41 -19.97
C ARG A 655 13.33 23.60 -18.86
N ALA A 656 13.45 24.78 -18.31
CA ALA A 656 14.42 25.07 -17.27
C ALA A 656 14.19 24.24 -15.98
N ALA A 657 12.93 24.00 -15.61
CA ALA A 657 12.59 23.18 -14.48
C ALA A 657 12.87 21.69 -14.76
N ILE A 658 12.56 21.20 -15.95
CA ILE A 658 12.87 19.85 -16.42
C ILE A 658 14.37 19.61 -16.38
N GLU A 659 15.17 20.50 -16.95
CA GLU A 659 16.64 20.39 -17.01
C GLU A 659 17.26 20.34 -15.61
N ARG A 660 16.83 21.20 -14.68
CA ARG A 660 17.28 21.14 -13.28
C ARG A 660 16.86 19.83 -12.61
N GLY A 661 15.62 19.37 -12.81
CA GLY A 661 15.14 18.12 -12.24
C GLY A 661 15.89 16.89 -12.77
N VAL A 662 16.16 16.83 -14.08
CA VAL A 662 17.02 15.80 -14.68
C VAL A 662 18.44 15.89 -14.12
N GLY A 663 19.00 17.09 -13.98
CA GLY A 663 20.30 17.32 -13.35
C GLY A 663 20.36 16.76 -11.92
N PHE A 664 19.32 17.02 -11.12
CA PHE A 664 19.17 16.44 -9.77
C PHE A 664 19.18 14.91 -9.82
N LEU A 665 18.37 14.28 -10.67
CA LEU A 665 18.33 12.82 -10.80
C LEU A 665 19.69 12.24 -11.19
N LEU A 666 20.39 12.87 -12.15
CA LEU A 666 21.73 12.45 -12.54
C LEU A 666 22.76 12.57 -11.40
N SER A 667 22.64 13.58 -10.55
CA SER A 667 23.54 13.79 -9.41
C SER A 667 23.35 12.76 -8.29
N LYS A 668 22.20 12.08 -8.27
CA LYS A 668 21.83 11.09 -7.25
C LYS A 668 21.96 9.63 -7.73
N GLN A 669 22.23 9.42 -9.03
CA GLN A 669 22.39 8.06 -9.57
C GLN A 669 23.69 7.43 -9.06
N GLY A 670 23.61 6.21 -8.54
CA GLY A 670 24.77 5.42 -8.11
C GLY A 670 25.57 4.84 -9.29
N GLU A 671 26.75 4.31 -8.98
CA GLU A 671 27.59 3.62 -9.96
C GLU A 671 26.94 2.33 -10.50
N ASP A 672 26.09 1.71 -9.68
CA ASP A 672 25.26 0.54 -10.02
C ASP A 672 24.10 0.88 -10.96
N GLY A 673 23.92 2.13 -11.35
CA GLY A 673 22.84 2.60 -12.21
C GLY A 673 21.52 2.85 -11.48
N GLY A 674 21.40 2.47 -10.21
CA GLY A 674 20.25 2.70 -9.36
C GLY A 674 20.28 4.05 -8.65
N TRP A 675 19.31 4.28 -7.78
CA TRP A 675 19.24 5.45 -6.89
C TRP A 675 19.11 5.01 -5.43
N PRO A 676 19.72 5.74 -4.49
CA PRO A 676 19.62 5.43 -3.08
C PRO A 676 18.17 5.56 -2.58
N HIS A 677 17.88 4.89 -1.48
CA HIS A 677 16.64 5.14 -0.75
C HIS A 677 16.68 6.54 -0.12
N ASP A 678 15.57 7.28 -0.21
CA ASP A 678 15.41 8.56 0.45
C ASP A 678 14.22 8.57 1.42
N ALA A 679 12.99 8.49 0.93
CA ALA A 679 11.79 8.45 1.75
C ALA A 679 10.73 7.56 1.12
N SER A 680 9.90 6.95 1.95
CA SER A 680 8.75 6.19 1.52
C SER A 680 7.70 7.10 0.89
N VAL A 681 7.13 6.69 -0.23
CA VAL A 681 6.19 7.49 -1.02
C VAL A 681 4.83 6.83 -1.23
N GLY A 682 4.66 5.57 -0.84
CA GLY A 682 3.37 4.89 -0.85
C GLY A 682 2.56 5.21 0.40
N VAL A 683 1.24 5.12 0.30
CA VAL A 683 0.31 5.34 1.42
C VAL A 683 -0.77 4.27 1.42
N PHE A 684 -1.20 3.84 2.60
CA PHE A 684 -2.30 2.93 2.80
C PHE A 684 -3.24 3.48 3.87
N PHE A 685 -4.52 3.62 3.55
CA PHE A 685 -5.57 4.13 4.44
C PHE A 685 -5.21 5.45 5.14
N ASN A 686 -4.68 6.40 4.40
CA ASN A 686 -4.32 7.75 4.84
C ASN A 686 -3.26 7.85 5.95
N THR A 687 -2.79 6.77 6.54
CA THR A 687 -1.89 6.83 7.70
C THR A 687 -0.65 5.97 7.57
N ALA A 688 -0.77 4.77 7.04
CA ALA A 688 0.39 3.89 6.89
C ALA A 688 1.20 4.29 5.65
N VAL A 689 2.47 4.58 5.83
CA VAL A 689 3.40 4.83 4.73
C VAL A 689 4.01 3.50 4.28
N LEU A 690 4.20 3.35 2.98
CA LEU A 690 4.78 2.17 2.34
C LEU A 690 6.00 2.58 1.51
N ASP A 691 7.07 1.78 1.57
CA ASP A 691 8.20 1.94 0.67
C ASP A 691 8.11 0.95 -0.51
N TYR A 692 7.85 1.48 -1.70
CA TYR A 692 7.91 0.74 -2.95
C TYR A 692 9.35 0.75 -3.47
N ARG A 693 10.11 -0.29 -3.21
CA ARG A 693 11.55 -0.30 -3.46
C ARG A 693 11.95 -0.09 -4.91
N LEU A 694 11.12 -0.50 -5.86
CA LEU A 694 11.41 -0.31 -7.29
C LEU A 694 11.05 1.08 -7.81
N TYR A 695 10.24 1.86 -7.11
CA TYR A 695 9.89 3.21 -7.58
C TYR A 695 11.10 4.10 -7.79
N LYS A 696 12.09 4.03 -6.92
CA LYS A 696 13.34 4.79 -7.02
C LYS A 696 14.26 4.36 -8.16
N LEU A 697 13.98 3.22 -8.82
CA LEU A 697 14.67 2.79 -10.03
C LEU A 697 13.83 3.09 -11.28
N VAL A 698 12.56 2.72 -11.26
CA VAL A 698 11.66 2.80 -12.42
C VAL A 698 11.37 4.25 -12.82
N PHE A 699 10.90 5.09 -11.89
CA PHE A 699 10.47 6.45 -12.25
C PHE A 699 11.60 7.38 -12.65
N PRO A 700 12.78 7.39 -12.00
CA PRO A 700 13.93 8.14 -12.52
C PRO A 700 14.38 7.66 -13.90
N ALA A 701 14.46 6.34 -14.13
CA ALA A 701 14.78 5.78 -15.44
C ALA A 701 13.76 6.24 -16.50
N TRP A 702 12.47 6.26 -16.16
CA TRP A 702 11.40 6.75 -17.04
C TRP A 702 11.56 8.24 -17.38
N ALA A 703 11.90 9.07 -16.38
CA ALA A 703 12.15 10.49 -16.62
C ALA A 703 13.32 10.75 -17.58
N LEU A 704 14.40 9.93 -17.48
CA LEU A 704 15.54 9.98 -18.40
C LEU A 704 15.16 9.45 -19.79
N ALA A 705 14.42 8.33 -19.88
CA ALA A 705 13.92 7.75 -21.12
C ALA A 705 13.14 8.79 -21.94
N ARG A 706 12.13 9.41 -21.32
CA ARG A 706 11.27 10.41 -21.94
C ARG A 706 12.03 11.67 -22.35
N TRP A 707 13.04 12.09 -21.56
CA TRP A 707 13.88 13.21 -21.93
C TRP A 707 14.67 12.95 -23.22
N LEU A 708 15.22 11.73 -23.36
CA LEU A 708 15.97 11.29 -24.54
C LEU A 708 15.10 11.17 -25.79
N GLY A 709 13.87 10.64 -25.66
CA GLY A 709 12.93 10.49 -26.74
C GLY A 709 12.53 11.82 -27.39
N ARG A 710 12.48 12.90 -26.64
CA ARG A 710 12.13 14.25 -27.12
C ARG A 710 13.23 14.96 -27.87
N ALA A 711 14.47 14.71 -27.51
CA ALA A 711 15.60 15.36 -28.18
C ALA A 711 15.88 14.75 -29.56
N ALA A 712 15.09 13.75 -30.00
CA ALA A 712 15.17 13.12 -31.31
C ALA A 712 14.13 13.69 -32.33
N VAL A 713 13.20 14.54 -31.88
CA VAL A 713 12.22 15.28 -32.71
C VAL A 713 12.63 16.76 -32.72
#